data_0fc9bb40f533b8e32ca3d33d174cda4a
#
_entry.id   0fc9bb40f533b8e32ca3d33d174cda4a
#
_cell.length_a   1.000
_cell.length_b   1.000
_cell.length_c   1.000
_cell.angle_alpha   90.00
_cell.angle_beta   90.00
_cell.angle_gamma   90.00
#
_symmetry.space_group_name_H-M   'P 1'
#
loop_
_entity.id
_entity.type
_entity.pdbx_description
1 polymer ?
#
loop_
_entity_poly.entity_id
_entity_poly.type
_entity_poly.pdbx_seq_one_letter_code
_entity_poly.pdbx_strand_id
1 'polypeptide(L)'
;MSSAGAGARRARADGSGASPLWRGAGLLALALAVSAALLHANLAAVLPPGQWWAALLHPTDGDMPQLVLRDSLLPRLAMAVLAGGGLGLAGVLFQQVLDNPLAEPGTLGVFAGAKLALALATLWWPALLIYGYEPVAGAGAALCTGLVLLLSGRSGYAPSTVILAGLVVGLSAEAANRMLVLAHFDALSDLYAWQAGALNQNNWDGVRGLFPRLALAALAAGLLARPLTLIELGDAGARGLGVSTAGTRLAALALGVAVGASVTGYLGVIGFVGLAGPALARYGGARRLRDRLLWGPVAGAVLLVLTDQLVQRLIGRSGVPTGAVTALVGAPLLVGLILGLRTAREAPPAPGPIPVRLARPWPAIGTLAILALAAVGLSLTLGRDAQGWLWSPDPGALLAWRAPRALAALGAGAMLAYAGGLLQRLTGNPLASPELFGVSAGAALVVVLVLFLAPGLGPAAMLAASAAGALATLLAILALGRRARYASARILLVGAALTSLIGSVIALLLATADPRTAALLTWLSGSTYNATGTEAGLACLGAALVLAGTPLLARWLTILPLGAETSRAVGLQVARARLTVLSVAAILTGAATLLVGPLSFVGLMGPHLARSLGFSRAAEQLVAATLAGGLIMVLADWLGRVAAFPWQLPAGLVATVLGGAYFVWLMLRR
;
A
#
# COMPACT_ATOMS: atom_id res chain seq x y z
N MET A 1 29.11 -29.49 -33.16
CA MET A 1 28.90 -28.23 -33.89
C MET A 1 27.68 -28.34 -34.79
N SER A 2 26.44 -28.21 -34.30
CA SER A 2 25.22 -28.21 -35.18
C SER A 2 23.92 -27.89 -34.45
N SER A 3 23.90 -27.19 -33.29
CA SER A 3 22.65 -26.77 -32.62
C SER A 3 22.49 -25.25 -32.40
N ALA A 4 23.51 -24.47 -32.78
CA ALA A 4 23.46 -23.01 -32.65
C ALA A 4 22.73 -22.28 -33.80
N GLY A 5 22.50 -22.95 -34.94
CA GLY A 5 21.89 -22.35 -36.14
C GLY A 5 20.36 -22.31 -36.17
N ALA A 6 19.67 -23.14 -35.39
CA ALA A 6 18.22 -23.26 -35.44
C ALA A 6 17.50 -22.19 -34.54
N GLY A 7 18.20 -21.68 -33.55
CA GLY A 7 17.65 -20.63 -32.65
C GLY A 7 17.58 -19.24 -33.28
N ALA A 8 18.53 -18.92 -34.16
CA ALA A 8 18.63 -17.60 -34.79
C ALA A 8 17.61 -17.38 -35.93
N ARG A 9 17.11 -18.45 -36.55
CA ARG A 9 16.15 -18.38 -37.66
C ARG A 9 14.68 -18.24 -37.19
N ARG A 10 14.33 -18.68 -35.97
CA ARG A 10 12.98 -18.48 -35.41
C ARG A 10 12.70 -17.06 -34.88
N ALA A 11 13.73 -16.25 -34.68
CA ALA A 11 13.57 -14.85 -34.26
C ALA A 11 13.25 -13.88 -35.42
N ARG A 12 13.28 -14.35 -36.70
CA ARG A 12 13.00 -13.49 -37.87
C ARG A 12 11.67 -13.75 -38.57
N ALA A 13 10.83 -14.67 -38.09
CA ALA A 13 9.58 -15.04 -38.76
C ALA A 13 8.30 -14.35 -38.18
N ASP A 14 8.39 -13.51 -37.16
CA ASP A 14 7.27 -12.68 -36.71
C ASP A 14 7.33 -11.26 -37.31
N GLY A 15 7.35 -11.21 -38.63
CA GLY A 15 7.23 -9.96 -39.39
C GLY A 15 5.80 -9.57 -39.65
N SER A 16 5.06 -9.03 -38.68
CA SER A 16 3.91 -8.12 -38.87
C SER A 16 3.37 -7.61 -37.53
N GLY A 17 4.21 -7.04 -36.70
CA GLY A 17 3.77 -6.32 -35.52
C GLY A 17 4.59 -5.05 -35.38
N ALA A 18 3.95 -3.87 -35.40
CA ALA A 18 4.60 -2.62 -35.02
C ALA A 18 5.49 -2.84 -33.81
N SER A 19 6.71 -2.31 -33.83
CA SER A 19 7.67 -2.49 -32.72
C SER A 19 7.01 -2.05 -31.41
N PRO A 20 7.35 -2.63 -30.25
CA PRO A 20 6.77 -2.24 -28.96
C PRO A 20 6.80 -0.74 -28.70
N LEU A 21 7.77 -0.02 -29.25
CA LEU A 21 7.91 1.43 -29.20
C LEU A 21 6.73 2.16 -29.84
N TRP A 22 6.22 1.71 -30.99
CA TRP A 22 5.10 2.33 -31.68
C TRP A 22 3.76 2.12 -30.94
N ARG A 23 3.59 0.97 -30.29
CA ARG A 23 2.36 0.70 -29.52
C ARG A 23 2.25 1.59 -28.28
N GLY A 24 3.32 1.78 -27.55
CA GLY A 24 3.33 2.64 -26.38
C GLY A 24 3.26 4.12 -26.73
N ALA A 25 3.98 4.55 -27.78
CA ALA A 25 3.86 5.92 -28.28
C ALA A 25 2.43 6.22 -28.79
N GLY A 26 1.78 5.25 -29.44
CA GLY A 26 0.39 5.37 -29.89
C GLY A 26 -0.60 5.53 -28.73
N LEU A 27 -0.44 4.75 -27.65
CA LEU A 27 -1.30 4.88 -26.46
C LEU A 27 -1.10 6.24 -25.77
N LEU A 28 0.16 6.71 -25.64
CA LEU A 28 0.45 8.00 -25.04
C LEU A 28 -0.10 9.16 -25.91
N ALA A 29 0.05 9.06 -27.22
CA ALA A 29 -0.51 10.03 -28.17
C ALA A 29 -2.04 10.05 -28.10
N LEU A 30 -2.70 8.88 -28.03
CA LEU A 30 -4.13 8.78 -27.85
C LEU A 30 -4.58 9.41 -26.53
N ALA A 31 -3.91 9.10 -25.43
CA ALA A 31 -4.22 9.67 -24.12
C ALA A 31 -4.03 11.20 -24.12
N LEU A 32 -3.00 11.70 -24.79
CA LEU A 32 -2.76 13.14 -24.96
C LEU A 32 -3.87 13.78 -25.82
N ALA A 33 -4.24 13.16 -26.92
CA ALA A 33 -5.31 13.66 -27.79
C ALA A 33 -6.67 13.69 -27.07
N VAL A 34 -7.00 12.64 -26.30
CA VAL A 34 -8.22 12.59 -25.48
C VAL A 34 -8.17 13.66 -24.39
N SER A 35 -7.03 13.84 -23.73
CA SER A 35 -6.84 14.90 -22.72
C SER A 35 -7.03 16.29 -23.31
N ALA A 36 -6.48 16.54 -24.50
CA ALA A 36 -6.63 17.81 -25.20
C ALA A 36 -8.10 18.07 -25.63
N ALA A 37 -8.79 17.05 -26.13
CA ALA A 37 -10.20 17.15 -26.49
C ALA A 37 -11.09 17.44 -25.27
N LEU A 38 -10.86 16.74 -24.17
CA LEU A 38 -11.58 16.97 -22.91
C LEU A 38 -11.28 18.36 -22.34
N LEU A 39 -10.00 18.77 -22.34
CA LEU A 39 -9.60 20.11 -21.92
C LEU A 39 -10.32 21.19 -22.75
N HIS A 40 -10.28 21.06 -24.06
CA HIS A 40 -11.01 21.98 -24.95
C HIS A 40 -12.51 22.04 -24.60
N ALA A 41 -13.16 20.88 -24.42
CA ALA A 41 -14.57 20.81 -24.08
C ALA A 41 -14.88 21.42 -22.69
N ASN A 42 -14.02 21.20 -21.71
CA ASN A 42 -14.17 21.74 -20.36
C ASN A 42 -13.93 23.25 -20.31
N LEU A 43 -12.96 23.78 -21.05
CA LEU A 43 -12.70 25.22 -21.16
C LEU A 43 -13.82 25.93 -21.95
N ALA A 44 -14.26 25.34 -23.05
CA ALA A 44 -15.36 25.89 -23.87
C ALA A 44 -16.70 25.91 -23.12
N ALA A 45 -16.91 25.05 -22.15
CA ALA A 45 -18.09 25.07 -21.27
C ALA A 45 -18.08 26.24 -20.25
N VAL A 46 -16.94 26.90 -20.05
CA VAL A 46 -16.81 28.07 -19.15
C VAL A 46 -16.77 29.36 -19.94
N LEU A 47 -15.96 29.38 -21.00
CA LEU A 47 -15.73 30.56 -21.82
C LEU A 47 -15.61 30.15 -23.29
N PRO A 48 -16.30 30.83 -24.23
CA PRO A 48 -16.18 30.55 -25.66
C PRO A 48 -14.72 30.66 -26.14
N PRO A 49 -14.26 29.77 -27.06
CA PRO A 49 -12.85 29.75 -27.50
C PRO A 49 -12.30 31.07 -28.02
N GLY A 50 -13.16 31.88 -28.68
CA GLY A 50 -12.76 33.19 -29.18
C GLY A 50 -12.35 34.22 -28.10
N GLN A 51 -12.71 33.98 -26.84
CA GLN A 51 -12.41 34.87 -25.71
C GLN A 51 -11.23 34.41 -24.86
N TRP A 52 -10.64 33.23 -25.13
CA TRP A 52 -9.56 32.66 -24.29
C TRP A 52 -8.31 33.56 -24.27
N TRP A 53 -7.91 34.14 -25.43
CA TRP A 53 -6.77 35.01 -25.50
C TRP A 53 -7.00 36.35 -24.77
N ALA A 54 -8.23 36.87 -24.85
CA ALA A 54 -8.60 38.09 -24.10
C ALA A 54 -8.56 37.82 -22.60
N ALA A 55 -9.12 36.72 -22.13
CA ALA A 55 -9.08 36.32 -20.73
C ALA A 55 -7.65 36.12 -20.17
N LEU A 56 -6.70 35.68 -21.01
CA LEU A 56 -5.32 35.46 -20.61
C LEU A 56 -4.52 36.77 -20.54
N LEU A 57 -4.65 37.64 -21.53
CA LEU A 57 -3.79 38.83 -21.71
C LEU A 57 -4.43 40.06 -21.07
N HIS A 58 -5.73 40.21 -21.18
CA HIS A 58 -6.47 41.42 -20.75
C HIS A 58 -7.82 41.02 -20.15
N PRO A 59 -7.85 40.33 -18.97
CA PRO A 59 -9.10 39.93 -18.35
C PRO A 59 -9.90 41.21 -18.00
N THR A 60 -11.22 41.12 -18.24
CA THR A 60 -12.13 42.20 -17.87
C THR A 60 -12.46 42.04 -16.38
N ASP A 61 -12.22 43.09 -15.58
CA ASP A 61 -12.55 43.08 -14.16
C ASP A 61 -14.05 42.84 -13.96
N GLY A 62 -14.37 41.81 -13.16
CA GLY A 62 -15.75 41.40 -12.88
C GLY A 62 -16.33 40.36 -13.82
N ASP A 63 -15.66 39.94 -14.90
CA ASP A 63 -16.07 38.82 -15.74
C ASP A 63 -15.66 37.48 -15.08
N MET A 64 -16.57 36.90 -14.29
CA MET A 64 -16.32 35.64 -13.55
C MET A 64 -15.85 34.47 -14.42
N PRO A 65 -16.41 34.19 -15.63
CA PRO A 65 -15.89 33.18 -16.54
C PRO A 65 -14.41 33.37 -16.92
N GLN A 66 -13.98 34.61 -17.18
CA GLN A 66 -12.58 34.91 -17.51
C GLN A 66 -11.65 34.70 -16.31
N LEU A 67 -12.07 35.14 -15.12
CA LEU A 67 -11.31 34.93 -13.89
C LEU A 67 -11.20 33.45 -13.54
N VAL A 68 -12.28 32.69 -13.65
CA VAL A 68 -12.29 31.22 -13.43
C VAL A 68 -11.34 30.52 -14.41
N LEU A 69 -11.32 30.91 -15.68
CA LEU A 69 -10.39 30.37 -16.66
C LEU A 69 -8.95 30.64 -16.24
N ARG A 70 -8.62 31.93 -15.96
CA ARG A 70 -7.24 32.39 -15.72
C ARG A 70 -6.69 31.93 -14.38
N ASP A 71 -7.48 32.04 -13.31
CA ASP A 71 -6.97 31.91 -11.93
C ASP A 71 -7.38 30.60 -11.26
N SER A 72 -8.25 29.78 -11.90
CA SER A 72 -8.62 28.46 -11.40
C SER A 72 -8.27 27.35 -12.39
N LEU A 73 -8.81 27.35 -13.62
CA LEU A 73 -8.66 26.22 -14.54
C LEU A 73 -7.24 26.08 -15.10
N LEU A 74 -6.59 27.18 -15.47
CA LEU A 74 -5.23 27.13 -16.01
C LEU A 74 -4.17 26.78 -14.95
N PRO A 75 -4.19 27.37 -13.74
CA PRO A 75 -3.32 26.91 -12.65
C PRO A 75 -3.56 25.44 -12.29
N ARG A 76 -4.82 24.96 -12.27
CA ARG A 76 -5.15 23.56 -12.06
C ARG A 76 -4.53 22.64 -13.11
N LEU A 77 -4.60 23.02 -14.40
CA LEU A 77 -3.95 22.28 -15.47
C LEU A 77 -2.42 22.27 -15.30
N ALA A 78 -1.81 23.42 -15.01
CA ALA A 78 -0.38 23.52 -14.77
C ALA A 78 0.06 22.66 -13.57
N MET A 79 -0.72 22.67 -12.49
CA MET A 79 -0.47 21.79 -11.33
C MET A 79 -0.61 20.31 -11.67
N ALA A 80 -1.57 19.93 -12.51
CA ALA A 80 -1.72 18.54 -12.97
C ALA A 80 -0.48 18.08 -13.76
N VAL A 81 0.04 18.93 -14.67
CA VAL A 81 1.27 18.64 -15.43
C VAL A 81 2.48 18.54 -14.50
N LEU A 82 2.66 19.49 -13.59
CA LEU A 82 3.79 19.54 -12.67
C LEU A 82 3.76 18.35 -11.69
N ALA A 83 2.62 18.13 -11.03
CA ALA A 83 2.49 17.07 -10.06
C ALA A 83 2.60 15.68 -10.70
N GLY A 84 1.93 15.47 -11.84
CA GLY A 84 2.03 14.22 -12.58
C GLY A 84 3.46 13.94 -13.06
N GLY A 85 4.13 14.98 -13.59
CA GLY A 85 5.54 14.91 -13.99
C GLY A 85 6.47 14.65 -12.81
N GLY A 86 6.28 15.36 -11.71
CA GLY A 86 7.06 15.18 -10.48
C GLY A 86 6.90 13.77 -9.89
N LEU A 87 5.66 13.29 -9.72
CA LEU A 87 5.42 11.94 -9.21
C LEU A 87 5.95 10.87 -10.16
N GLY A 88 5.84 11.08 -11.49
CA GLY A 88 6.45 10.20 -12.48
C GLY A 88 7.97 10.14 -12.36
N LEU A 89 8.64 11.28 -12.12
CA LEU A 89 10.08 11.36 -11.87
C LEU A 89 10.47 10.64 -10.58
N ALA A 90 9.79 10.92 -9.47
CA ALA A 90 10.00 10.26 -8.20
C ALA A 90 9.83 8.73 -8.32
N GLY A 91 8.80 8.29 -9.05
CA GLY A 91 8.56 6.87 -9.33
C GLY A 91 9.71 6.22 -10.10
N VAL A 92 10.27 6.88 -11.13
CA VAL A 92 11.45 6.37 -11.87
C VAL A 92 12.63 6.22 -10.93
N LEU A 93 12.92 7.22 -10.09
CA LEU A 93 14.04 7.20 -9.14
C LEU A 93 13.88 6.07 -8.12
N PHE A 94 12.70 5.94 -7.50
CA PHE A 94 12.45 4.89 -6.51
C PHE A 94 12.50 3.50 -7.11
N GLN A 95 11.85 3.27 -8.27
CA GLN A 95 11.88 1.99 -8.96
C GLN A 95 13.29 1.59 -9.40
N GLN A 96 14.13 2.56 -9.78
CA GLN A 96 15.52 2.34 -10.17
C GLN A 96 16.40 1.96 -8.98
N VAL A 97 16.28 2.67 -7.85
CA VAL A 97 17.13 2.45 -6.67
C VAL A 97 16.71 1.20 -5.90
N LEU A 98 15.40 0.95 -5.80
CA LEU A 98 14.84 -0.15 -5.01
C LEU A 98 14.68 -1.45 -5.80
N ASP A 99 15.02 -1.41 -7.11
CA ASP A 99 14.81 -2.54 -8.03
C ASP A 99 13.41 -3.18 -7.87
N ASN A 100 12.42 -2.32 -7.65
CA ASN A 100 11.05 -2.73 -7.39
C ASN A 100 10.07 -1.89 -8.23
N PRO A 101 9.32 -2.51 -9.16
CA PRO A 101 8.37 -1.80 -10.00
C PRO A 101 7.17 -1.21 -9.25
N LEU A 102 6.97 -1.59 -7.99
CA LEU A 102 5.93 -1.06 -7.09
C LEU A 102 6.43 0.08 -6.19
N ALA A 103 7.67 0.50 -6.33
CA ALA A 103 8.20 1.59 -5.52
C ALA A 103 7.66 2.94 -5.97
N GLU A 104 7.10 3.70 -5.03
CA GLU A 104 6.59 5.06 -5.19
C GLU A 104 6.78 5.85 -3.89
N PRO A 105 6.51 7.18 -3.85
CA PRO A 105 6.66 7.96 -2.62
C PRO A 105 5.93 7.40 -1.41
N GLY A 106 4.74 6.82 -1.61
CA GLY A 106 3.96 6.16 -0.55
C GLY A 106 4.68 5.01 0.13
N THR A 107 5.49 4.24 -0.61
CA THR A 107 6.22 3.09 -0.08
C THR A 107 7.33 3.45 0.91
N LEU A 108 7.77 4.71 0.92
CA LEU A 108 8.78 5.24 1.86
C LEU A 108 8.17 6.07 3.00
N GLY A 109 6.85 6.06 3.15
CA GLY A 109 6.16 6.75 4.21
C GLY A 109 6.00 8.27 3.99
N VAL A 110 6.31 8.82 2.80
CA VAL A 110 6.16 10.24 2.46
C VAL A 110 4.74 10.72 2.74
N PHE A 111 3.74 9.99 2.24
CA PHE A 111 2.33 10.36 2.39
C PHE A 111 1.85 10.23 3.84
N ALA A 112 2.24 9.15 4.52
CA ALA A 112 1.86 8.90 5.90
C ALA A 112 2.46 9.94 6.86
N GLY A 113 3.71 10.33 6.63
CA GLY A 113 4.38 11.37 7.40
C GLY A 113 3.73 12.73 7.21
N ALA A 114 3.38 13.11 5.98
CA ALA A 114 2.68 14.35 5.68
C ALA A 114 1.32 14.43 6.40
N LYS A 115 0.50 13.38 6.31
CA LYS A 115 -0.81 13.29 6.96
C LYS A 115 -0.71 13.40 8.48
N LEU A 116 0.21 12.63 9.08
CA LEU A 116 0.41 12.61 10.52
C LEU A 116 0.87 13.98 11.03
N ALA A 117 1.81 14.63 10.35
CA ALA A 117 2.29 15.95 10.75
C ALA A 117 1.19 17.01 10.69
N LEU A 118 0.37 16.99 9.65
CA LEU A 118 -0.77 17.90 9.55
C LEU A 118 -1.82 17.64 10.63
N ALA A 119 -2.15 16.38 10.93
CA ALA A 119 -3.06 16.04 12.01
C ALA A 119 -2.56 16.53 13.37
N LEU A 120 -1.25 16.32 13.65
CA LEU A 120 -0.61 16.80 14.87
C LEU A 120 -0.62 18.35 14.95
N ALA A 121 -0.29 19.01 13.84
CA ALA A 121 -0.29 20.48 13.78
C ALA A 121 -1.70 21.06 13.99
N THR A 122 -2.71 20.48 13.34
CA THR A 122 -4.10 20.93 13.48
C THR A 122 -4.59 20.84 14.92
N LEU A 123 -4.23 19.77 15.65
CA LEU A 123 -4.70 19.53 17.01
C LEU A 123 -3.92 20.34 18.08
N TRP A 124 -2.60 20.43 17.95
CA TRP A 124 -1.79 20.98 19.05
C TRP A 124 -0.99 22.24 18.70
N TRP A 125 -0.76 22.50 17.41
CA TRP A 125 0.02 23.67 16.95
C TRP A 125 -0.62 24.33 15.70
N PRO A 126 -1.91 24.77 15.79
CA PRO A 126 -2.60 25.33 14.62
C PRO A 126 -1.91 26.59 14.07
N ALA A 127 -1.13 27.29 14.89
CA ALA A 127 -0.32 28.43 14.44
C ALA A 127 0.67 28.08 13.33
N LEU A 128 1.14 26.84 13.22
CA LEU A 128 2.00 26.41 12.13
C LEU A 128 1.30 26.40 10.77
N LEU A 129 -0.03 26.26 10.77
CA LEU A 129 -0.84 26.20 9.54
C LEU A 129 -1.11 27.61 8.94
N ILE A 130 -0.75 28.68 9.64
CA ILE A 130 -0.82 30.07 9.11
C ILE A 130 0.08 30.19 7.89
N TYR A 131 1.19 29.46 7.83
CA TYR A 131 2.11 29.41 6.68
C TYR A 131 1.65 28.45 5.56
N GLY A 132 0.44 27.87 5.68
CA GLY A 132 -0.11 26.90 4.75
C GLY A 132 0.19 25.45 5.14
N TYR A 133 -0.47 24.51 4.47
CA TYR A 133 -0.29 23.06 4.72
C TYR A 133 1.05 22.53 4.18
N GLU A 134 1.60 23.15 3.13
CA GLU A 134 2.77 22.67 2.42
C GLU A 134 4.02 22.50 3.31
N PRO A 135 4.46 23.51 4.11
CA PRO A 135 5.68 23.35 4.91
C PRO A 135 5.53 22.29 5.99
N VAL A 136 4.34 22.17 6.60
CA VAL A 136 4.06 21.19 7.65
C VAL A 136 4.02 19.77 7.06
N ALA A 137 3.28 19.57 5.97
CA ALA A 137 3.23 18.29 5.26
C ALA A 137 4.62 17.87 4.73
N GLY A 138 5.35 18.81 4.16
CA GLY A 138 6.72 18.60 3.66
C GLY A 138 7.68 18.20 4.78
N ALA A 139 7.63 18.87 5.92
CA ALA A 139 8.42 18.51 7.11
C ALA A 139 8.06 17.11 7.62
N GLY A 140 6.76 16.79 7.73
CA GLY A 140 6.31 15.47 8.15
C GLY A 140 6.76 14.34 7.21
N ALA A 141 6.65 14.56 5.91
CA ALA A 141 7.16 13.66 4.89
C ALA A 141 8.67 13.44 5.01
N ALA A 142 9.43 14.53 5.17
CA ALA A 142 10.88 14.50 5.32
C ALA A 142 11.31 13.79 6.61
N LEU A 143 10.64 14.03 7.74
CA LEU A 143 10.92 13.37 9.02
C LEU A 143 10.64 11.87 8.95
N CYS A 144 9.47 11.48 8.43
CA CYS A 144 9.10 10.07 8.29
C CYS A 144 10.09 9.32 7.40
N THR A 145 10.41 9.88 6.24
CA THR A 145 11.37 9.27 5.32
C THR A 145 12.81 9.38 5.82
N GLY A 146 13.15 10.47 6.51
CA GLY A 146 14.44 10.62 7.20
C GLY A 146 14.69 9.48 8.18
N LEU A 147 13.65 9.07 8.95
CA LEU A 147 13.71 7.90 9.81
C LEU A 147 13.93 6.61 9.00
N VAL A 148 13.26 6.44 7.87
CA VAL A 148 13.48 5.28 6.96
C VAL A 148 14.93 5.24 6.47
N LEU A 149 15.47 6.37 6.05
CA LEU A 149 16.87 6.47 5.58
C LEU A 149 17.86 6.22 6.73
N LEU A 150 17.59 6.73 7.92
CA LEU A 150 18.41 6.48 9.12
C LEU A 150 18.47 4.98 9.44
N LEU A 151 17.32 4.31 9.48
CA LEU A 151 17.23 2.88 9.75
C LEU A 151 17.93 2.02 8.68
N SER A 152 18.00 2.52 7.45
CA SER A 152 18.59 1.81 6.31
C SER A 152 20.06 2.14 6.08
N GLY A 153 20.59 3.15 6.74
CA GLY A 153 21.95 3.66 6.52
C GLY A 153 23.05 2.63 6.73
N ARG A 154 22.93 1.82 7.80
CA ARG A 154 23.91 0.75 8.13
C ARG A 154 23.99 -0.34 7.05
N SER A 155 22.92 -0.57 6.31
CA SER A 155 22.90 -1.53 5.20
C SER A 155 23.37 -0.94 3.85
N GLY A 156 23.87 0.29 3.84
CA GLY A 156 24.21 1.01 2.61
C GLY A 156 23.02 1.27 1.72
N TYR A 157 21.84 1.44 2.29
CA TYR A 157 20.56 1.65 1.62
C TYR A 157 20.19 0.48 0.69
N ALA A 158 20.44 -0.75 1.16
CA ALA A 158 20.05 -1.95 0.42
C ALA A 158 18.54 -1.96 0.15
N PRO A 159 18.07 -2.27 -1.07
CA PRO A 159 16.68 -2.17 -1.47
C PRO A 159 15.69 -2.83 -0.51
N SER A 160 15.96 -4.07 -0.10
CA SER A 160 15.11 -4.82 0.83
C SER A 160 14.98 -4.15 2.20
N THR A 161 16.06 -3.55 2.71
CA THR A 161 16.06 -2.86 4.00
C THR A 161 15.29 -1.55 3.93
N VAL A 162 15.47 -0.78 2.86
CA VAL A 162 14.74 0.49 2.64
C VAL A 162 13.24 0.23 2.49
N ILE A 163 12.85 -0.79 1.72
CA ILE A 163 11.43 -1.16 1.54
C ILE A 163 10.81 -1.60 2.88
N LEU A 164 11.54 -2.43 3.65
CA LEU A 164 11.07 -2.86 4.98
C LEU A 164 10.91 -1.68 5.93
N ALA A 165 11.92 -0.80 6.01
CA ALA A 165 11.86 0.39 6.84
C ALA A 165 10.71 1.32 6.43
N GLY A 166 10.54 1.55 5.11
CA GLY A 166 9.47 2.36 4.56
C GLY A 166 8.08 1.80 4.90
N LEU A 167 7.90 0.49 4.73
CA LEU A 167 6.66 -0.20 5.08
C LEU A 167 6.34 -0.04 6.58
N VAL A 168 7.33 -0.31 7.43
CA VAL A 168 7.16 -0.27 8.89
C VAL A 168 6.83 1.14 9.37
N VAL A 169 7.65 2.12 9.01
CA VAL A 169 7.48 3.52 9.43
C VAL A 169 6.22 4.12 8.81
N GLY A 170 5.97 3.84 7.54
CA GLY A 170 4.78 4.32 6.82
C GLY A 170 3.48 3.79 7.41
N LEU A 171 3.37 2.48 7.67
CA LEU A 171 2.18 1.88 8.28
C LEU A 171 1.97 2.36 9.72
N SER A 172 3.06 2.55 10.48
CA SER A 172 2.97 3.06 11.86
C SER A 172 2.48 4.51 11.88
N ALA A 173 2.99 5.36 10.99
CA ALA A 173 2.55 6.75 10.86
C ALA A 173 1.10 6.84 10.36
N GLU A 174 0.69 5.99 9.41
CA GLU A 174 -0.70 5.91 8.94
C GLU A 174 -1.64 5.44 10.06
N ALA A 175 -1.25 4.43 10.86
CA ALA A 175 -2.04 3.97 12.00
C ALA A 175 -2.19 5.07 13.07
N ALA A 176 -1.10 5.79 13.38
CA ALA A 176 -1.15 6.92 14.29
C ALA A 176 -2.07 8.05 13.76
N ASN A 177 -1.97 8.39 12.46
CA ASN A 177 -2.86 9.36 11.84
C ASN A 177 -4.34 8.93 11.95
N ARG A 178 -4.66 7.67 11.65
CA ARG A 178 -6.03 7.15 11.77
C ARG A 178 -6.54 7.16 13.21
N MET A 179 -5.69 6.86 14.20
CA MET A 179 -6.04 6.98 15.62
C MET A 179 -6.44 8.41 15.99
N LEU A 180 -5.64 9.41 15.52
CA LEU A 180 -5.96 10.83 15.76
C LEU A 180 -7.27 11.23 15.08
N VAL A 181 -7.49 10.84 13.83
CA VAL A 181 -8.72 11.13 13.09
C VAL A 181 -9.94 10.53 13.80
N LEU A 182 -9.85 9.30 14.30
CA LEU A 182 -10.95 8.66 15.02
C LEU A 182 -11.23 9.31 16.38
N ALA A 183 -10.18 9.73 17.09
CA ALA A 183 -10.31 10.38 18.39
C ALA A 183 -10.79 11.83 18.29
N HIS A 184 -10.52 12.52 17.17
CA HIS A 184 -10.80 13.94 16.98
C HIS A 184 -11.44 14.20 15.60
N PHE A 185 -12.49 13.41 15.26
CA PHE A 185 -13.09 13.41 13.93
C PHE A 185 -13.57 14.80 13.49
N ASP A 186 -14.26 15.52 14.37
CA ASP A 186 -14.82 16.84 14.05
C ASP A 186 -13.72 17.87 13.72
N ALA A 187 -12.61 17.83 14.45
CA ALA A 187 -11.49 18.76 14.26
C ALA A 187 -10.64 18.41 13.02
N LEU A 188 -10.68 17.18 12.55
CA LEU A 188 -9.84 16.68 11.45
C LEU A 188 -10.62 16.34 10.17
N SER A 189 -11.92 16.60 10.12
CA SER A 189 -12.78 16.30 8.95
C SER A 189 -12.29 16.97 7.67
N ASP A 190 -11.97 18.26 7.71
CA ASP A 190 -11.49 19.03 6.58
C ASP A 190 -10.10 18.53 6.10
N LEU A 191 -9.23 18.18 7.06
CA LEU A 191 -7.94 17.59 6.76
C LEU A 191 -8.09 16.23 6.09
N TYR A 192 -9.12 15.46 6.44
CA TYR A 192 -9.39 14.18 5.79
C TYR A 192 -9.73 14.35 4.31
N ALA A 193 -10.53 15.36 3.96
CA ALA A 193 -10.83 15.70 2.57
C ALA A 193 -9.57 16.10 1.81
N TRP A 194 -8.67 16.90 2.42
CA TRP A 194 -7.38 17.26 1.84
C TRP A 194 -6.50 16.02 1.60
N GLN A 195 -6.52 15.02 2.52
CA GLN A 195 -5.73 13.79 2.38
C GLN A 195 -6.08 12.98 1.12
N ALA A 196 -7.25 13.15 0.55
CA ALA A 196 -7.68 12.47 -0.67
C ALA A 196 -7.07 13.05 -1.97
N GLY A 197 -6.34 14.16 -1.87
CA GLY A 197 -5.61 14.81 -2.96
C GLY A 197 -6.50 15.58 -3.94
N ALA A 198 -6.34 16.91 -4.00
CA ALA A 198 -7.12 17.78 -4.86
C ALA A 198 -6.23 18.69 -5.71
N LEU A 199 -6.61 18.83 -6.99
CA LEU A 199 -5.91 19.74 -7.94
C LEU A 199 -6.53 21.14 -7.99
N ASN A 200 -7.56 21.42 -7.19
CA ASN A 200 -8.24 22.71 -7.20
C ASN A 200 -7.26 23.83 -6.87
N GLN A 201 -7.27 24.87 -7.68
CA GLN A 201 -6.45 26.08 -7.52
C GLN A 201 -7.34 27.31 -7.62
N ASN A 202 -6.99 28.35 -6.87
CA ASN A 202 -7.66 29.65 -6.88
C ASN A 202 -6.70 30.78 -7.31
N ASN A 203 -5.43 30.44 -7.56
CA ASN A 203 -4.38 31.35 -8.00
C ASN A 203 -3.19 30.57 -8.57
N TRP A 204 -2.14 31.31 -9.00
CA TRP A 204 -0.90 30.75 -9.54
C TRP A 204 0.19 30.45 -8.51
N ASP A 205 -0.04 30.71 -7.23
CA ASP A 205 1.01 30.64 -6.20
C ASP A 205 1.54 29.22 -6.02
N GLY A 206 0.65 28.21 -6.05
CA GLY A 206 1.06 26.80 -6.01
C GLY A 206 1.97 26.42 -7.19
N VAL A 207 1.63 26.89 -8.40
CA VAL A 207 2.44 26.64 -9.61
C VAL A 207 3.80 27.33 -9.51
N ARG A 208 3.83 28.59 -9.08
CA ARG A 208 5.07 29.36 -8.87
C ARG A 208 5.99 28.73 -7.83
N GLY A 209 5.42 28.17 -6.78
CA GLY A 209 6.18 27.49 -5.73
C GLY A 209 6.70 26.10 -6.16
N LEU A 210 5.87 25.32 -6.85
CA LEU A 210 6.21 23.95 -7.20
C LEU A 210 7.15 23.86 -8.42
N PHE A 211 6.96 24.72 -9.43
CA PHE A 211 7.74 24.69 -10.68
C PHE A 211 9.26 24.72 -10.47
N PRO A 212 9.85 25.70 -9.75
CA PRO A 212 11.30 25.77 -9.59
C PRO A 212 11.87 24.56 -8.86
N ARG A 213 11.14 24.02 -7.87
CA ARG A 213 11.55 22.81 -7.12
C ARG A 213 11.63 21.61 -8.04
N LEU A 214 10.62 21.40 -8.90
CA LEU A 214 10.61 20.30 -9.85
C LEU A 214 11.62 20.48 -10.97
N ALA A 215 11.86 21.69 -11.44
CA ALA A 215 12.89 21.98 -12.42
C ALA A 215 14.29 21.65 -11.87
N LEU A 216 14.59 22.06 -10.65
CA LEU A 216 15.85 21.71 -9.97
C LEU A 216 15.96 20.20 -9.75
N ALA A 217 14.86 19.54 -9.38
CA ALA A 217 14.84 18.09 -9.21
C ALA A 217 15.07 17.33 -10.53
N ALA A 218 14.51 17.81 -11.63
CA ALA A 218 14.75 17.22 -12.96
C ALA A 218 16.21 17.37 -13.39
N LEU A 219 16.84 18.54 -13.15
CA LEU A 219 18.27 18.75 -13.38
C LEU A 219 19.13 17.82 -12.53
N ALA A 220 18.84 17.70 -11.23
CA ALA A 220 19.55 16.81 -10.31
C ALA A 220 19.39 15.34 -10.73
N ALA A 221 18.21 14.91 -11.16
CA ALA A 221 17.97 13.57 -11.69
C ALA A 221 18.79 13.30 -12.97
N GLY A 222 18.93 14.30 -13.83
CA GLY A 222 19.80 14.25 -15.00
C GLY A 222 21.27 14.01 -14.64
N LEU A 223 21.77 14.68 -13.61
CA LEU A 223 23.13 14.47 -13.09
C LEU A 223 23.34 13.08 -12.49
N LEU A 224 22.30 12.55 -11.81
CA LEU A 224 22.30 11.21 -11.22
C LEU A 224 22.10 10.09 -12.26
N ALA A 225 21.71 10.39 -13.50
CA ALA A 225 21.40 9.39 -14.51
C ALA A 225 22.55 8.43 -14.80
N ARG A 226 23.79 8.95 -14.86
CA ARG A 226 24.98 8.13 -15.14
C ARG A 226 25.32 7.19 -13.97
N PRO A 227 25.51 7.67 -12.73
CA PRO A 227 25.80 6.78 -11.59
C PRO A 227 24.67 5.78 -11.32
N LEU A 228 23.39 6.15 -11.47
CA LEU A 228 22.26 5.23 -11.33
C LEU A 228 22.25 4.13 -12.40
N THR A 229 22.69 4.42 -13.63
CA THR A 229 22.82 3.39 -14.68
C THR A 229 23.92 2.39 -14.32
N LEU A 230 25.02 2.83 -13.72
CA LEU A 230 26.11 1.97 -13.31
C LEU A 230 25.74 1.03 -12.16
N ILE A 231 24.80 1.42 -11.30
CA ILE A 231 24.26 0.53 -10.24
C ILE A 231 23.52 -0.69 -10.81
N GLU A 232 23.01 -0.63 -12.05
CA GLU A 232 22.39 -1.79 -12.73
C GLU A 232 23.38 -2.96 -12.93
N LEU A 233 24.70 -2.70 -12.93
CA LEU A 233 25.74 -3.71 -13.00
C LEU A 233 25.99 -4.47 -11.68
N GLY A 234 25.22 -4.15 -10.65
CA GLY A 234 25.39 -4.64 -9.28
C GLY A 234 26.43 -3.84 -8.48
N ASP A 235 26.39 -3.99 -7.16
CA ASP A 235 27.21 -3.18 -6.23
C ASP A 235 28.72 -3.35 -6.43
N ALA A 236 29.17 -4.56 -6.76
CA ALA A 236 30.59 -4.83 -7.01
C ALA A 236 31.05 -4.17 -8.31
N GLY A 237 30.25 -4.29 -9.38
CA GLY A 237 30.56 -3.69 -10.69
C GLY A 237 30.58 -2.15 -10.62
N ALA A 238 29.60 -1.55 -9.97
CA ALA A 238 29.52 -0.10 -9.82
C ALA A 238 30.70 0.47 -9.01
N ARG A 239 31.07 -0.19 -7.91
CA ARG A 239 32.24 0.21 -7.09
C ARG A 239 33.55 0.07 -7.85
N GLY A 240 33.71 -0.98 -8.67
CA GLY A 240 34.86 -1.16 -9.54
C GLY A 240 35.03 -0.02 -10.57
N LEU A 241 33.93 0.67 -10.92
CA LEU A 241 33.91 1.84 -11.80
C LEU A 241 33.95 3.18 -11.02
N GLY A 242 34.26 3.16 -9.73
CA GLY A 242 34.41 4.35 -8.89
C GLY A 242 33.11 4.98 -8.39
N VAL A 243 31.94 4.29 -8.51
CA VAL A 243 30.66 4.81 -8.04
C VAL A 243 30.41 4.41 -6.59
N SER A 244 30.16 5.39 -5.72
CA SER A 244 29.63 5.16 -4.38
C SER A 244 28.17 4.72 -4.45
N THR A 245 27.91 3.44 -4.34
CA THR A 245 26.55 2.88 -4.44
C THR A 245 25.64 3.41 -3.35
N ALA A 246 26.12 3.50 -2.10
CA ALA A 246 25.36 4.03 -0.97
C ALA A 246 25.04 5.53 -1.15
N GLY A 247 26.03 6.34 -1.52
CA GLY A 247 25.85 7.78 -1.77
C GLY A 247 24.89 8.06 -2.92
N THR A 248 24.99 7.32 -4.02
CA THR A 248 24.09 7.45 -5.18
C THR A 248 22.66 7.04 -4.84
N ARG A 249 22.48 5.95 -4.10
CA ARG A 249 21.15 5.52 -3.61
C ARG A 249 20.55 6.58 -2.69
N LEU A 250 21.31 7.07 -1.72
CA LEU A 250 20.84 8.10 -0.80
C LEU A 250 20.43 9.38 -1.55
N ALA A 251 21.26 9.86 -2.48
CA ALA A 251 20.97 11.05 -3.25
C ALA A 251 19.68 10.90 -4.09
N ALA A 252 19.51 9.76 -4.76
CA ALA A 252 18.32 9.50 -5.57
C ALA A 252 17.05 9.31 -4.72
N LEU A 253 17.15 8.62 -3.56
CA LEU A 253 16.04 8.49 -2.63
C LEU A 253 15.65 9.86 -2.05
N ALA A 254 16.62 10.64 -1.58
CA ALA A 254 16.38 11.96 -1.04
C ALA A 254 15.73 12.90 -2.08
N LEU A 255 16.19 12.84 -3.34
CA LEU A 255 15.60 13.61 -4.44
C LEU A 255 14.15 13.18 -4.71
N GLY A 256 13.88 11.88 -4.80
CA GLY A 256 12.52 11.34 -4.99
C GLY A 256 11.58 11.73 -3.84
N VAL A 257 12.08 11.73 -2.60
CA VAL A 257 11.34 12.19 -1.41
C VAL A 257 11.04 13.67 -1.48
N ALA A 258 12.05 14.50 -1.82
CA ALA A 258 11.86 15.96 -1.94
C ALA A 258 10.78 16.29 -2.97
N VAL A 259 10.77 15.59 -4.11
CA VAL A 259 9.73 15.73 -5.14
C VAL A 259 8.37 15.28 -4.61
N GLY A 260 8.29 14.08 -4.03
CA GLY A 260 7.04 13.54 -3.48
C GLY A 260 6.48 14.41 -2.36
N ALA A 261 7.32 14.89 -1.44
CA ALA A 261 6.94 15.77 -0.34
C ALA A 261 6.44 17.13 -0.84
N SER A 262 7.13 17.71 -1.85
CA SER A 262 6.69 18.98 -2.45
C SER A 262 5.32 18.84 -3.12
N VAL A 263 5.11 17.81 -3.93
CA VAL A 263 3.79 17.58 -4.57
C VAL A 263 2.71 17.36 -3.53
N THR A 264 2.98 16.50 -2.53
CA THR A 264 1.99 16.17 -1.47
C THR A 264 1.66 17.41 -0.62
N GLY A 265 2.63 18.27 -0.33
CA GLY A 265 2.41 19.48 0.44
C GLY A 265 1.40 20.42 -0.20
N TYR A 266 1.47 20.60 -1.53
CA TYR A 266 0.56 21.47 -2.25
C TYR A 266 -0.81 20.86 -2.54
N LEU A 267 -0.88 19.56 -2.81
CA LEU A 267 -2.04 18.94 -3.43
C LEU A 267 -2.67 17.81 -2.58
N GLY A 268 -2.08 17.50 -1.45
CA GLY A 268 -2.44 16.30 -0.71
C GLY A 268 -1.88 15.03 -1.36
N VAL A 269 -2.43 13.88 -1.00
CA VAL A 269 -1.94 12.59 -1.45
C VAL A 269 -2.49 12.23 -2.82
N ILE A 270 -1.61 12.19 -3.81
CA ILE A 270 -1.91 11.68 -5.15
C ILE A 270 -1.12 10.38 -5.34
N GLY A 271 -1.75 9.26 -5.05
CA GLY A 271 -1.17 7.94 -5.24
C GLY A 271 -1.22 7.47 -6.69
N PHE A 272 -0.52 6.39 -6.96
CA PHE A 272 -0.57 5.64 -8.19
C PHE A 272 0.13 6.26 -9.42
N VAL A 273 0.21 7.58 -9.53
CA VAL A 273 0.89 8.24 -10.67
C VAL A 273 2.38 7.89 -10.70
N GLY A 274 3.00 7.81 -9.51
CA GLY A 274 4.39 7.36 -9.35
C GLY A 274 4.65 5.91 -9.77
N LEU A 275 3.63 5.05 -9.74
CA LEU A 275 3.70 3.68 -10.24
C LEU A 275 3.43 3.60 -11.74
N ALA A 276 2.34 4.24 -12.18
CA ALA A 276 1.83 4.12 -13.53
C ALA A 276 2.70 4.84 -14.56
N GLY A 277 3.22 6.04 -14.25
CA GLY A 277 4.06 6.81 -15.17
C GLY A 277 5.29 6.03 -15.67
N PRO A 278 6.15 5.53 -14.78
CA PRO A 278 7.29 4.69 -15.17
C PRO A 278 6.90 3.38 -15.84
N ALA A 279 5.77 2.76 -15.44
CA ALA A 279 5.28 1.52 -16.04
C ALA A 279 4.84 1.75 -17.50
N LEU A 280 4.09 2.85 -17.77
CA LEU A 280 3.69 3.27 -19.11
C LEU A 280 4.90 3.59 -19.98
N ALA A 281 5.89 4.30 -19.45
CA ALA A 281 7.12 4.61 -20.16
C ALA A 281 7.85 3.33 -20.59
N ARG A 282 7.99 2.35 -19.69
CA ARG A 282 8.60 1.04 -20.00
C ARG A 282 7.79 0.26 -21.03
N TYR A 283 6.48 0.26 -20.94
CA TYR A 283 5.60 -0.36 -21.91
C TYR A 283 5.74 0.32 -23.29
N GLY A 284 5.88 1.65 -23.31
CA GLY A 284 6.19 2.44 -24.47
C GLY A 284 7.58 2.22 -25.07
N GLY A 285 8.42 1.37 -24.46
CA GLY A 285 9.75 0.99 -24.97
C GLY A 285 10.91 1.77 -24.35
N ALA A 286 10.69 2.61 -23.35
CA ALA A 286 11.75 3.30 -22.58
C ALA A 286 12.54 2.29 -21.70
N ARG A 287 13.49 1.59 -22.31
CA ARG A 287 14.30 0.55 -21.64
C ARG A 287 15.48 1.13 -20.89
N ARG A 288 16.13 2.18 -21.45
CA ARG A 288 17.28 2.84 -20.82
C ARG A 288 16.79 3.79 -19.72
N LEU A 289 17.58 3.95 -18.66
CA LEU A 289 17.24 4.86 -17.56
C LEU A 289 17.01 6.30 -18.07
N ARG A 290 17.82 6.79 -19.00
CA ARG A 290 17.65 8.14 -19.59
C ARG A 290 16.28 8.29 -20.26
N ASP A 291 15.82 7.29 -20.98
CA ASP A 291 14.50 7.31 -21.62
C ASP A 291 13.40 7.27 -20.57
N ARG A 292 13.58 6.50 -19.49
CA ARG A 292 12.62 6.44 -18.37
C ARG A 292 12.55 7.76 -17.60
N LEU A 293 13.68 8.44 -17.39
CA LEU A 293 13.73 9.76 -16.74
C LEU A 293 13.03 10.86 -17.56
N LEU A 294 12.92 10.71 -18.88
CA LEU A 294 12.17 11.61 -19.75
C LEU A 294 10.69 11.19 -19.86
N TRP A 295 10.44 9.95 -20.25
CA TRP A 295 9.09 9.48 -20.57
C TRP A 295 8.25 9.11 -19.34
N GLY A 296 8.86 8.80 -18.20
CA GLY A 296 8.16 8.59 -16.94
C GLY A 296 7.40 9.81 -16.44
N PRO A 297 8.05 10.98 -16.33
CA PRO A 297 7.40 12.25 -16.05
C PRO A 297 6.31 12.64 -17.07
N VAL A 298 6.58 12.49 -18.37
CA VAL A 298 5.60 12.79 -19.43
C VAL A 298 4.37 11.92 -19.29
N ALA A 299 4.55 10.60 -19.10
CA ALA A 299 3.44 9.68 -18.93
C ALA A 299 2.66 9.96 -17.63
N GLY A 300 3.34 10.32 -16.54
CA GLY A 300 2.71 10.74 -15.30
C GLY A 300 1.89 12.01 -15.44
N ALA A 301 2.41 13.02 -16.14
CA ALA A 301 1.71 14.26 -16.45
C ALA A 301 0.45 14.01 -17.28
N VAL A 302 0.57 13.24 -18.37
CA VAL A 302 -0.57 12.89 -19.25
C VAL A 302 -1.63 12.13 -18.48
N LEU A 303 -1.25 11.15 -17.65
CA LEU A 303 -2.18 10.38 -16.83
C LEU A 303 -2.95 11.28 -15.87
N LEU A 304 -2.27 12.17 -15.16
CA LEU A 304 -2.91 13.04 -14.17
C LEU A 304 -3.81 14.08 -14.84
N VAL A 305 -3.37 14.68 -15.96
CA VAL A 305 -4.20 15.58 -16.76
C VAL A 305 -5.44 14.86 -17.28
N LEU A 306 -5.28 13.68 -17.88
CA LEU A 306 -6.42 12.88 -18.39
C LEU A 306 -7.43 12.60 -17.29
N THR A 307 -6.95 12.15 -16.13
CA THR A 307 -7.79 11.85 -14.98
C THR A 307 -8.53 13.09 -14.48
N ASP A 308 -7.83 14.22 -14.36
CA ASP A 308 -8.42 15.49 -13.91
C ASP A 308 -9.48 16.01 -14.89
N GLN A 309 -9.21 15.98 -16.20
CA GLN A 309 -10.16 16.41 -17.21
C GLN A 309 -11.40 15.49 -17.26
N LEU A 310 -11.21 14.20 -17.02
CA LEU A 310 -12.31 13.23 -16.94
C LEU A 310 -13.21 13.48 -15.73
N VAL A 311 -12.60 13.75 -14.57
CA VAL A 311 -13.31 14.11 -13.32
C VAL A 311 -14.17 15.35 -13.52
N GLN A 312 -13.57 16.42 -14.09
CA GLN A 312 -14.29 17.65 -14.36
C GLN A 312 -15.48 17.46 -15.32
N ARG A 313 -15.36 16.53 -16.28
CA ARG A 313 -16.42 16.26 -17.27
C ARG A 313 -17.54 15.40 -16.73
N LEU A 314 -17.23 14.36 -15.96
CA LEU A 314 -18.20 13.34 -15.53
C LEU A 314 -18.89 13.69 -14.20
N ILE A 315 -18.18 14.32 -13.29
CA ILE A 315 -18.64 14.53 -11.91
C ILE A 315 -18.88 16.03 -11.65
N GLY A 316 -18.37 16.88 -12.51
CA GLY A 316 -18.45 18.34 -12.36
C GLY A 316 -17.22 18.92 -11.67
N ARG A 317 -17.24 20.25 -11.45
CA ARG A 317 -16.10 21.00 -10.90
C ARG A 317 -16.04 20.98 -9.38
N SER A 318 -17.08 20.49 -8.71
CA SER A 318 -17.21 20.53 -7.27
C SER A 318 -16.58 19.33 -6.59
N GLY A 319 -15.50 19.57 -5.86
CA GLY A 319 -15.16 18.82 -4.64
C GLY A 319 -14.61 17.39 -4.76
N VAL A 320 -14.65 16.73 -5.91
CA VAL A 320 -14.16 15.35 -6.00
C VAL A 320 -12.64 15.31 -6.03
N PRO A 321 -12.00 14.58 -5.09
CA PRO A 321 -10.55 14.50 -5.02
C PRO A 321 -9.98 13.77 -6.24
N THR A 322 -9.21 14.46 -7.06
CA THR A 322 -8.57 13.88 -8.25
C THR A 322 -7.59 12.76 -7.86
N GLY A 323 -6.95 12.87 -6.68
CA GLY A 323 -6.04 11.85 -6.15
C GLY A 323 -6.70 10.49 -5.95
N ALA A 324 -7.95 10.45 -5.48
CA ALA A 324 -8.70 9.20 -5.34
C ALA A 324 -9.04 8.60 -6.73
N VAL A 325 -9.33 9.43 -7.74
CA VAL A 325 -9.71 8.95 -9.09
C VAL A 325 -8.50 8.49 -9.89
N THR A 326 -7.29 8.99 -9.60
CA THR A 326 -6.07 8.55 -10.33
C THR A 326 -5.80 7.06 -10.22
N ALA A 327 -6.04 6.45 -9.07
CA ALA A 327 -5.87 5.01 -8.93
C ALA A 327 -7.03 4.23 -9.58
N LEU A 328 -8.23 4.82 -9.67
CA LEU A 328 -9.36 4.21 -10.37
C LEU A 328 -9.06 4.02 -11.87
N VAL A 329 -8.38 4.97 -12.48
CA VAL A 329 -7.96 4.92 -13.90
C VAL A 329 -6.66 4.13 -14.05
N GLY A 330 -5.71 4.35 -13.17
CA GLY A 330 -4.37 3.81 -13.28
C GLY A 330 -4.24 2.33 -12.89
N ALA A 331 -5.01 1.84 -11.90
CA ALA A 331 -4.88 0.45 -11.46
C ALA A 331 -5.34 -0.57 -12.51
N PRO A 332 -6.47 -0.43 -13.23
CA PRO A 332 -6.82 -1.30 -14.35
C PRO A 332 -5.76 -1.31 -15.45
N LEU A 333 -5.19 -0.14 -15.73
CA LEU A 333 -4.11 0.01 -16.70
C LEU A 333 -2.85 -0.74 -16.26
N LEU A 334 -2.46 -0.65 -14.99
CA LEU A 334 -1.34 -1.40 -14.44
C LEU A 334 -1.58 -2.91 -14.49
N VAL A 335 -2.78 -3.39 -14.15
CA VAL A 335 -3.15 -4.81 -14.26
C VAL A 335 -3.00 -5.28 -15.71
N GLY A 336 -3.53 -4.51 -16.67
CA GLY A 336 -3.39 -4.80 -18.10
C GLY A 336 -1.93 -4.90 -18.55
N LEU A 337 -1.08 -3.96 -18.09
CA LEU A 337 0.36 -3.95 -18.37
C LEU A 337 1.07 -5.17 -17.75
N ILE A 338 0.78 -5.51 -16.49
CA ILE A 338 1.39 -6.67 -15.80
C ILE A 338 1.04 -7.97 -16.53
N LEU A 339 -0.20 -8.12 -17.00
CA LEU A 339 -0.63 -9.30 -17.74
C LEU A 339 0.02 -9.40 -19.12
N GLY A 340 0.37 -8.28 -19.75
CA GLY A 340 1.05 -8.20 -21.04
C GLY A 340 2.58 -8.43 -20.99
N LEU A 341 3.20 -8.27 -19.83
CA LEU A 341 4.64 -8.43 -19.68
C LEU A 341 5.04 -9.92 -19.75
N ARG A 342 6.00 -10.26 -20.63
CA ARG A 342 6.64 -11.58 -20.61
C ARG A 342 7.47 -11.70 -19.33
N THR A 343 7.26 -12.76 -18.54
CA THR A 343 8.06 -13.02 -17.34
C THR A 343 9.51 -13.27 -17.69
N ALA A 344 10.41 -12.52 -17.10
CA ALA A 344 11.75 -13.01 -16.84
C ALA A 344 11.68 -14.29 -15.99
N ARG A 345 12.57 -15.25 -16.24
CA ARG A 345 12.70 -16.46 -15.40
C ARG A 345 12.82 -16.01 -13.95
N GLU A 346 11.98 -16.56 -13.05
CA GLU A 346 12.15 -16.35 -11.60
C GLU A 346 13.59 -16.80 -11.25
N ALA A 347 14.46 -15.86 -10.93
CA ALA A 347 15.76 -16.19 -10.38
C ALA A 347 15.54 -16.86 -9.01
N PRO A 348 16.29 -17.91 -8.67
CA PRO A 348 16.24 -18.46 -7.33
C PRO A 348 16.52 -17.34 -6.31
N PRO A 349 15.80 -17.28 -5.19
CA PRO A 349 16.10 -16.31 -4.16
C PRO A 349 17.56 -16.50 -3.72
N ALA A 350 18.31 -15.39 -3.63
CA ALA A 350 19.66 -15.43 -3.13
C ALA A 350 19.68 -16.11 -1.75
N PRO A 351 20.64 -17.01 -1.47
CA PRO A 351 20.75 -17.65 -0.17
C PRO A 351 20.96 -16.56 0.89
N GLY A 352 19.91 -16.32 1.68
CA GLY A 352 19.99 -15.47 2.86
C GLY A 352 20.86 -16.14 3.95
N PRO A 353 21.28 -15.40 4.99
CA PRO A 353 21.97 -15.99 6.13
C PRO A 353 21.10 -17.11 6.71
N ILE A 354 21.73 -18.27 6.92
CA ILE A 354 21.08 -19.45 7.48
C ILE A 354 20.60 -19.07 8.90
N PRO A 355 19.30 -19.03 9.18
CA PRO A 355 18.84 -18.69 10.50
C PRO A 355 19.32 -19.74 11.50
N VAL A 356 19.79 -19.28 12.66
CA VAL A 356 20.12 -20.15 13.77
C VAL A 356 18.91 -21.00 14.11
N ARG A 357 19.02 -22.31 13.95
CA ARG A 357 17.92 -23.23 14.18
C ARG A 357 17.73 -23.49 15.66
N LEU A 358 16.50 -23.35 16.13
CA LEU A 358 16.15 -23.72 17.50
C LEU A 358 16.28 -25.22 17.69
N ALA A 359 17.07 -25.64 18.68
CA ALA A 359 17.35 -27.06 18.94
C ALA A 359 16.11 -27.80 19.43
N ARG A 360 15.26 -27.16 20.23
CA ARG A 360 14.04 -27.72 20.83
C ARG A 360 12.83 -26.83 20.52
N PRO A 361 12.15 -26.99 19.37
CA PRO A 361 11.06 -26.12 18.95
C PRO A 361 9.78 -26.30 19.81
N TRP A 362 9.45 -27.51 20.23
CA TRP A 362 8.20 -27.79 20.93
C TRP A 362 8.06 -27.13 22.31
N PRO A 363 9.08 -27.11 23.18
CA PRO A 363 9.01 -26.32 24.42
C PRO A 363 8.78 -24.83 24.17
N ALA A 364 9.43 -24.25 23.16
CA ALA A 364 9.22 -22.84 22.80
C ALA A 364 7.81 -22.58 22.25
N ILE A 365 7.22 -23.51 21.49
CA ILE A 365 5.81 -23.47 21.07
C ILE A 365 4.90 -23.52 22.30
N GLY A 366 5.19 -24.41 23.25
CA GLY A 366 4.47 -24.49 24.53
C GLY A 366 4.51 -23.18 25.30
N THR A 367 5.68 -22.54 25.38
CA THR A 367 5.84 -21.20 25.99
C THR A 367 4.97 -20.16 25.29
N LEU A 368 4.96 -20.11 23.95
CA LEU A 368 4.10 -19.20 23.20
C LEU A 368 2.60 -19.47 23.46
N ALA A 369 2.20 -20.70 23.57
CA ALA A 369 0.82 -21.07 23.89
C ALA A 369 0.44 -20.62 25.32
N ILE A 370 1.32 -20.84 26.30
CA ILE A 370 1.12 -20.35 27.68
C ILE A 370 1.02 -18.83 27.70
N LEU A 371 1.91 -18.11 27.00
CA LEU A 371 1.85 -16.65 26.91
C LEU A 371 0.56 -16.16 26.25
N ALA A 372 0.07 -16.83 25.21
CA ALA A 372 -1.19 -16.46 24.56
C ALA A 372 -2.38 -16.69 25.52
N LEU A 373 -2.40 -17.80 26.26
CA LEU A 373 -3.43 -18.07 27.27
C LEU A 373 -3.35 -17.08 28.44
N ALA A 374 -2.13 -16.77 28.91
CA ALA A 374 -1.93 -15.76 29.96
C ALA A 374 -2.39 -14.37 29.51
N ALA A 375 -2.14 -14.00 28.26
CA ALA A 375 -2.64 -12.73 27.69
C ALA A 375 -4.17 -12.69 27.62
N VAL A 376 -4.83 -13.80 27.27
CA VAL A 376 -6.29 -13.92 27.35
C VAL A 376 -6.75 -13.75 28.79
N GLY A 377 -6.15 -14.45 29.76
CA GLY A 377 -6.47 -14.31 31.18
C GLY A 377 -6.30 -12.88 31.67
N LEU A 378 -5.20 -12.20 31.32
CA LEU A 378 -4.96 -10.79 31.61
C LEU A 378 -6.06 -9.90 31.01
N SER A 379 -6.41 -10.13 29.75
CA SER A 379 -7.43 -9.38 29.01
C SER A 379 -8.82 -9.51 29.64
N LEU A 380 -9.12 -10.64 30.27
CA LEU A 380 -10.38 -10.89 30.98
C LEU A 380 -10.44 -10.24 32.37
N THR A 381 -9.33 -10.26 33.09
CA THR A 381 -9.29 -9.88 34.51
C THR A 381 -8.84 -8.44 34.77
N LEU A 382 -7.87 -7.92 33.97
CA LEU A 382 -7.34 -6.57 34.14
C LEU A 382 -7.94 -5.59 33.15
N GLY A 383 -8.52 -4.51 33.66
CA GLY A 383 -9.09 -3.43 32.88
C GLY A 383 -8.86 -2.07 33.50
N ARG A 384 -9.58 -1.06 33.03
CA ARG A 384 -9.59 0.30 33.54
C ARG A 384 -11.03 0.80 33.63
N ASP A 385 -11.33 1.59 34.66
CA ASP A 385 -12.57 2.31 34.86
C ASP A 385 -12.31 3.79 35.17
N ALA A 386 -13.34 4.53 35.55
CA ALA A 386 -13.24 5.95 35.87
C ALA A 386 -12.37 6.23 37.13
N GLN A 387 -12.22 5.23 38.02
CA GLN A 387 -11.42 5.33 39.24
C GLN A 387 -9.95 4.85 39.03
N GLY A 388 -9.63 4.25 37.88
CA GLY A 388 -8.27 3.81 37.56
C GLY A 388 -8.20 2.35 37.09
N TRP A 389 -7.15 1.62 37.55
CA TRP A 389 -6.98 0.24 37.20
C TRP A 389 -7.93 -0.66 37.98
N LEU A 390 -8.71 -1.49 37.25
CA LEU A 390 -9.64 -2.45 37.80
C LEU A 390 -9.07 -3.87 37.66
N TRP A 391 -8.76 -4.50 38.78
CA TRP A 391 -8.45 -5.92 38.85
C TRP A 391 -9.71 -6.68 39.29
N SER A 392 -10.24 -7.53 38.41
CA SER A 392 -11.42 -8.35 38.70
C SER A 392 -11.04 -9.83 38.52
N PRO A 393 -10.63 -10.54 39.59
CA PRO A 393 -10.28 -11.95 39.53
C PRO A 393 -11.49 -12.85 39.18
N ASP A 394 -12.68 -12.42 39.59
CA ASP A 394 -13.95 -12.94 39.10
C ASP A 394 -14.59 -11.94 38.15
N PRO A 395 -14.42 -12.11 36.83
CA PRO A 395 -14.90 -11.13 35.86
C PRO A 395 -16.45 -11.08 35.75
N GLY A 396 -17.18 -12.08 36.28
CA GLY A 396 -18.64 -12.07 36.37
C GLY A 396 -19.35 -11.53 35.15
N ALA A 397 -20.14 -10.45 35.31
CA ALA A 397 -20.86 -9.80 34.21
C ALA A 397 -19.93 -9.20 33.10
N LEU A 398 -18.68 -8.89 33.43
CA LEU A 398 -17.71 -8.36 32.45
C LEU A 398 -17.25 -9.46 31.48
N LEU A 399 -17.37 -10.73 31.83
CA LEU A 399 -16.98 -11.85 30.98
C LEU A 399 -17.77 -11.88 29.68
N ALA A 400 -19.06 -11.56 29.74
CA ALA A 400 -19.94 -11.52 28.56
C ALA A 400 -19.45 -10.50 27.51
N TRP A 401 -18.77 -9.44 27.90
CA TRP A 401 -18.23 -8.39 27.03
C TRP A 401 -16.77 -8.60 26.67
N ARG A 402 -15.95 -9.07 27.60
CA ARG A 402 -14.50 -9.21 27.42
C ARG A 402 -14.11 -10.48 26.68
N ALA A 403 -14.79 -11.60 26.95
CA ALA A 403 -14.43 -12.91 26.38
C ALA A 403 -14.63 -12.97 24.86
N PRO A 404 -15.77 -12.53 24.27
CA PRO A 404 -15.93 -12.54 22.83
C PRO A 404 -14.83 -11.73 22.13
N ARG A 405 -14.47 -10.57 22.65
CA ARG A 405 -13.44 -9.69 22.09
C ARG A 405 -12.05 -10.34 22.12
N ALA A 406 -11.64 -10.85 23.29
CA ALA A 406 -10.33 -11.49 23.45
C ALA A 406 -10.19 -12.75 22.58
N LEU A 407 -11.25 -13.56 22.49
CA LEU A 407 -11.25 -14.78 21.67
C LEU A 407 -11.30 -14.46 20.16
N ALA A 408 -12.09 -13.46 19.75
CA ALA A 408 -12.10 -13.00 18.36
C ALA A 408 -10.73 -12.45 17.95
N ALA A 409 -10.08 -11.65 18.83
CA ALA A 409 -8.71 -11.17 18.61
C ALA A 409 -7.71 -12.31 18.48
N LEU A 410 -7.77 -13.30 19.39
CA LEU A 410 -6.93 -14.51 19.35
C LEU A 410 -7.07 -15.24 18.02
N GLY A 411 -8.30 -15.58 17.65
CA GLY A 411 -8.59 -16.36 16.44
C GLY A 411 -8.25 -15.60 15.14
N ALA A 412 -8.64 -14.34 15.04
CA ALA A 412 -8.34 -13.53 13.85
C ALA A 412 -6.83 -13.28 13.68
N GLY A 413 -6.14 -12.95 14.78
CA GLY A 413 -4.68 -12.80 14.78
C GLY A 413 -3.96 -14.10 14.39
N ALA A 414 -4.42 -15.22 14.88
CA ALA A 414 -3.94 -16.56 14.54
C ALA A 414 -4.10 -16.86 13.04
N MET A 415 -5.30 -16.65 12.48
CA MET A 415 -5.59 -16.89 11.06
C MET A 415 -4.74 -15.97 10.14
N LEU A 416 -4.62 -14.69 10.46
CA LEU A 416 -3.82 -13.74 9.66
C LEU A 416 -2.33 -14.09 9.69
N ALA A 417 -1.79 -14.42 10.85
CA ALA A 417 -0.38 -14.79 10.96
C ALA A 417 -0.09 -16.12 10.25
N TYR A 418 -1.02 -17.08 10.28
CA TYR A 418 -0.90 -18.30 9.49
C TYR A 418 -0.91 -18.01 8.00
N ALA A 419 -1.88 -17.20 7.53
CA ALA A 419 -1.96 -16.78 6.12
C ALA A 419 -0.68 -16.06 5.67
N GLY A 420 -0.15 -15.16 6.51
CA GLY A 420 1.14 -14.50 6.27
C GLY A 420 2.30 -15.49 6.16
N GLY A 421 2.35 -16.49 7.03
CA GLY A 421 3.36 -17.57 6.98
C GLY A 421 3.30 -18.37 5.68
N LEU A 422 2.09 -18.70 5.21
CA LEU A 422 1.87 -19.35 3.93
C LEU A 422 2.43 -18.52 2.77
N LEU A 423 2.09 -17.22 2.73
CA LEU A 423 2.49 -16.31 1.66
C LEU A 423 4.00 -16.05 1.63
N GLN A 424 4.61 -15.81 2.80
CA GLN A 424 6.04 -15.60 2.92
C GLN A 424 6.85 -16.82 2.46
N ARG A 425 6.40 -18.03 2.80
CA ARG A 425 7.04 -19.26 2.30
C ARG A 425 6.78 -19.51 0.83
N LEU A 426 5.57 -19.26 0.35
CA LEU A 426 5.23 -19.45 -1.06
C LEU A 426 6.01 -18.54 -1.99
N THR A 427 6.19 -17.27 -1.58
CA THR A 427 6.84 -16.24 -2.40
C THR A 427 8.35 -16.16 -2.17
N GLY A 428 8.86 -16.77 -1.11
CA GLY A 428 10.24 -16.55 -0.65
C GLY A 428 10.51 -15.12 -0.16
N ASN A 429 9.47 -14.29 -0.07
CA ASN A 429 9.58 -12.90 0.33
C ASN A 429 9.12 -12.72 1.78
N PRO A 430 10.02 -12.32 2.69
CA PRO A 430 9.69 -12.09 4.10
C PRO A 430 8.69 -10.95 4.33
N LEU A 431 8.46 -10.11 3.34
CA LEU A 431 7.55 -8.96 3.38
C LEU A 431 6.17 -9.29 2.82
N ALA A 432 5.95 -10.50 2.30
CA ALA A 432 4.64 -10.88 1.79
C ALA A 432 3.63 -10.94 2.94
N SER A 433 2.53 -10.21 2.79
CA SER A 433 1.45 -10.12 3.77
C SER A 433 0.08 -10.36 3.12
N PRO A 434 -0.92 -10.82 3.87
CA PRO A 434 -2.26 -11.08 3.36
C PRO A 434 -2.95 -9.84 2.76
N GLU A 435 -2.67 -8.66 3.27
CA GLU A 435 -3.27 -7.40 2.80
C GLU A 435 -2.92 -7.10 1.33
N LEU A 436 -1.74 -7.53 0.88
CA LEU A 436 -1.31 -7.37 -0.51
C LEU A 436 -2.17 -8.13 -1.52
N PHE A 437 -3.02 -9.05 -1.05
CA PHE A 437 -3.95 -9.78 -1.90
C PHE A 437 -5.26 -9.04 -2.18
N GLY A 438 -5.52 -7.90 -1.51
CA GLY A 438 -6.74 -7.13 -1.71
C GLY A 438 -8.04 -7.83 -1.26
N VAL A 439 -7.97 -9.00 -0.64
CA VAL A 439 -9.16 -9.72 -0.16
C VAL A 439 -9.88 -8.93 0.92
N SER A 440 -9.13 -8.39 1.88
CA SER A 440 -9.66 -7.49 2.92
C SER A 440 -10.23 -6.21 2.32
N ALA A 441 -9.58 -5.65 1.29
CA ALA A 441 -10.08 -4.46 0.62
C ALA A 441 -11.40 -4.74 -0.13
N GLY A 442 -11.53 -5.92 -0.76
CA GLY A 442 -12.78 -6.32 -1.41
C GLY A 442 -13.94 -6.51 -0.45
N ALA A 443 -13.69 -7.12 0.71
CA ALA A 443 -14.64 -7.19 1.81
C ALA A 443 -15.09 -5.79 2.25
N ALA A 444 -14.12 -4.90 2.48
CA ALA A 444 -14.36 -3.53 2.88
C ALA A 444 -15.17 -2.73 1.85
N LEU A 445 -14.85 -2.87 0.55
CA LEU A 445 -15.59 -2.19 -0.51
C LEU A 445 -17.08 -2.55 -0.48
N VAL A 446 -17.41 -3.83 -0.37
CA VAL A 446 -18.81 -4.26 -0.40
C VAL A 446 -19.54 -3.78 0.86
N VAL A 447 -18.92 -3.80 2.03
CA VAL A 447 -19.51 -3.23 3.26
C VAL A 447 -19.80 -1.74 3.08
N VAL A 448 -18.84 -0.99 2.55
CA VAL A 448 -19.01 0.45 2.25
C VAL A 448 -20.17 0.66 1.28
N LEU A 449 -20.18 -0.07 0.15
CA LEU A 449 -21.25 0.04 -0.85
C LEU A 449 -22.63 -0.28 -0.25
N VAL A 450 -22.73 -1.34 0.55
CA VAL A 450 -24.00 -1.73 1.22
C VAL A 450 -24.47 -0.63 2.16
N LEU A 451 -23.56 -0.03 2.93
CA LEU A 451 -23.92 1.03 3.88
C LEU A 451 -24.45 2.28 3.16
N PHE A 452 -23.94 2.60 1.97
CA PHE A 452 -24.40 3.75 1.19
C PHE A 452 -25.66 3.44 0.38
N LEU A 453 -25.77 2.25 -0.23
CA LEU A 453 -26.84 1.90 -1.17
C LEU A 453 -28.03 1.21 -0.51
N ALA A 454 -27.80 0.50 0.61
CA ALA A 454 -28.81 -0.28 1.32
C ALA A 454 -28.64 -0.21 2.85
N PRO A 455 -28.79 0.98 3.47
CA PRO A 455 -28.46 1.20 4.89
C PRO A 455 -29.35 0.43 5.88
N GLY A 456 -30.44 -0.20 5.42
CA GLY A 456 -31.36 -0.99 6.23
C GLY A 456 -31.02 -2.47 6.36
N LEU A 457 -29.90 -2.94 5.79
CA LEU A 457 -29.53 -4.34 5.88
C LEU A 457 -29.03 -4.71 7.29
N GLY A 458 -29.57 -5.80 7.83
CA GLY A 458 -29.17 -6.30 9.14
C GLY A 458 -27.74 -6.87 9.16
N PRO A 459 -27.17 -7.13 10.35
CA PRO A 459 -25.78 -7.57 10.53
C PRO A 459 -25.44 -8.84 9.76
N ALA A 460 -26.35 -9.82 9.70
CA ALA A 460 -26.14 -11.06 8.96
C ALA A 460 -26.01 -10.85 7.44
N ALA A 461 -26.84 -9.98 6.86
CA ALA A 461 -26.75 -9.63 5.45
C ALA A 461 -25.46 -8.84 5.13
N MET A 462 -25.04 -7.98 6.04
CA MET A 462 -23.79 -7.23 5.94
C MET A 462 -22.57 -8.15 5.97
N LEU A 463 -22.60 -9.16 6.83
CA LEU A 463 -21.59 -10.20 6.91
C LEU A 463 -21.53 -11.02 5.60
N ALA A 464 -22.69 -11.45 5.09
CA ALA A 464 -22.78 -12.18 3.82
C ALA A 464 -22.27 -11.32 2.62
N ALA A 465 -22.62 -10.04 2.59
CA ALA A 465 -22.16 -9.10 1.57
C ALA A 465 -20.63 -8.91 1.60
N SER A 466 -20.06 -8.75 2.79
CA SER A 466 -18.60 -8.67 2.99
C SER A 466 -17.91 -9.96 2.53
N ALA A 467 -18.46 -11.13 2.88
CA ALA A 467 -17.98 -12.43 2.41
C ALA A 467 -17.99 -12.53 0.88
N ALA A 468 -19.06 -12.07 0.25
CA ALA A 468 -19.17 -12.03 -1.22
C ALA A 468 -18.10 -11.12 -1.85
N GLY A 469 -17.82 -9.96 -1.26
CA GLY A 469 -16.77 -9.04 -1.69
C GLY A 469 -15.36 -9.65 -1.59
N ALA A 470 -15.06 -10.29 -0.46
CA ALA A 470 -13.83 -11.03 -0.25
C ALA A 470 -13.65 -12.15 -1.29
N LEU A 471 -14.71 -12.95 -1.50
CA LEU A 471 -14.72 -14.05 -2.46
C LEU A 471 -14.56 -13.55 -3.89
N ALA A 472 -15.27 -12.50 -4.28
CA ALA A 472 -15.18 -11.90 -5.62
C ALA A 472 -13.74 -11.43 -5.92
N THR A 473 -13.10 -10.76 -4.96
CA THR A 473 -11.71 -10.31 -5.11
C THR A 473 -10.75 -11.49 -5.18
N LEU A 474 -10.92 -12.51 -4.35
CA LEU A 474 -10.15 -13.74 -4.42
C LEU A 474 -10.27 -14.39 -5.82
N LEU A 475 -11.51 -14.56 -6.30
CA LEU A 475 -11.77 -15.15 -7.62
C LEU A 475 -11.15 -14.33 -8.75
N ALA A 476 -11.21 -13.00 -8.67
CA ALA A 476 -10.56 -12.09 -9.63
C ALA A 476 -9.04 -12.30 -9.65
N ILE A 477 -8.40 -12.35 -8.48
CA ILE A 477 -6.95 -12.60 -8.37
C ILE A 477 -6.57 -13.97 -8.93
N LEU A 478 -7.34 -15.00 -8.60
CA LEU A 478 -7.10 -16.36 -9.09
C LEU A 478 -7.33 -16.47 -10.61
N ALA A 479 -8.34 -15.81 -11.15
CA ALA A 479 -8.62 -15.79 -12.58
C ALA A 479 -7.51 -15.08 -13.36
N LEU A 480 -7.06 -13.92 -12.88
CA LEU A 480 -5.94 -13.17 -13.45
C LEU A 480 -4.61 -13.94 -13.28
N GLY A 481 -4.43 -14.62 -12.14
CA GLY A 481 -3.26 -15.45 -11.85
C GLY A 481 -3.14 -16.70 -12.73
N ARG A 482 -4.24 -17.24 -13.26
CA ARG A 482 -4.25 -18.38 -14.19
C ARG A 482 -3.36 -18.13 -15.41
N ARG A 483 -3.49 -16.96 -16.04
CA ARG A 483 -2.69 -16.55 -17.21
C ARG A 483 -1.19 -16.49 -16.90
N ALA A 484 -0.83 -16.23 -15.66
CA ALA A 484 0.56 -16.16 -15.18
C ALA A 484 1.06 -17.48 -14.58
N ARG A 485 0.32 -18.59 -14.72
CA ARG A 485 0.62 -19.89 -14.08
C ARG A 485 0.90 -19.76 -12.58
N TYR A 486 0.19 -18.85 -11.92
CA TYR A 486 0.31 -18.55 -10.48
C TYR A 486 1.74 -18.16 -10.05
N ALA A 487 2.47 -17.42 -10.90
CA ALA A 487 3.78 -16.87 -10.54
C ALA A 487 3.61 -15.88 -9.38
N SER A 488 4.32 -16.12 -8.27
CA SER A 488 4.11 -15.44 -6.99
C SER A 488 4.25 -13.93 -7.09
N ALA A 489 5.26 -13.42 -7.81
CA ALA A 489 5.48 -11.99 -7.99
C ALA A 489 4.32 -11.30 -8.75
N ARG A 490 3.76 -11.95 -9.77
CA ARG A 490 2.64 -11.37 -10.54
C ARG A 490 1.36 -11.31 -9.74
N ILE A 491 1.07 -12.35 -8.95
CA ILE A 491 -0.12 -12.38 -8.12
C ILE A 491 -0.07 -11.26 -7.08
N LEU A 492 1.08 -11.03 -6.46
CA LEU A 492 1.29 -9.91 -5.54
C LEU A 492 1.09 -8.55 -6.23
N LEU A 493 1.60 -8.39 -7.46
CA LEU A 493 1.41 -7.16 -8.24
C LEU A 493 -0.06 -6.92 -8.59
N VAL A 494 -0.78 -7.95 -9.03
CA VAL A 494 -2.22 -7.88 -9.32
C VAL A 494 -3.01 -7.59 -8.03
N GLY A 495 -2.68 -8.26 -6.93
CA GLY A 495 -3.29 -8.01 -5.63
C GLY A 495 -3.10 -6.57 -5.17
N ALA A 496 -1.87 -6.04 -5.25
CA ALA A 496 -1.57 -4.66 -4.89
C ALA A 496 -2.33 -3.65 -5.76
N ALA A 497 -2.43 -3.89 -7.07
CA ALA A 497 -3.19 -3.04 -7.97
C ALA A 497 -4.70 -3.06 -7.66
N LEU A 498 -5.27 -4.24 -7.37
CA LEU A 498 -6.67 -4.37 -6.95
C LEU A 498 -6.91 -3.70 -5.59
N THR A 499 -6.01 -3.87 -4.62
CA THR A 499 -6.08 -3.18 -3.32
C THR A 499 -6.10 -1.66 -3.50
N SER A 500 -5.24 -1.13 -4.35
CA SER A 500 -5.19 0.31 -4.66
C SER A 500 -6.46 0.80 -5.35
N LEU A 501 -6.99 0.02 -6.31
CA LEU A 501 -8.25 0.33 -6.98
C LEU A 501 -9.42 0.41 -5.98
N ILE A 502 -9.56 -0.63 -5.17
CA ILE A 502 -10.63 -0.73 -4.16
C ILE A 502 -10.47 0.36 -3.11
N GLY A 503 -9.25 0.58 -2.62
CA GLY A 503 -8.94 1.64 -1.66
C GLY A 503 -9.31 3.03 -2.18
N SER A 504 -9.14 3.27 -3.49
CA SER A 504 -9.51 4.54 -4.12
C SER A 504 -11.03 4.73 -4.22
N VAL A 505 -11.78 3.66 -4.52
CA VAL A 505 -13.26 3.73 -4.48
C VAL A 505 -13.73 4.03 -3.06
N ILE A 506 -13.16 3.37 -2.07
CA ILE A 506 -13.48 3.63 -0.65
C ILE A 506 -13.13 5.07 -0.28
N ALA A 507 -11.94 5.56 -0.65
CA ALA A 507 -11.52 6.93 -0.37
C ALA A 507 -12.45 7.97 -1.04
N LEU A 508 -12.92 7.69 -2.26
CA LEU A 508 -13.88 8.55 -2.95
C LEU A 508 -15.22 8.62 -2.21
N LEU A 509 -15.72 7.48 -1.76
CA LEU A 509 -16.97 7.42 -0.99
C LEU A 509 -16.83 8.11 0.37
N LEU A 510 -15.70 7.94 1.05
CA LEU A 510 -15.41 8.60 2.32
C LEU A 510 -15.24 10.13 2.17
N ALA A 511 -14.82 10.62 1.01
CA ALA A 511 -14.67 12.05 0.75
C ALA A 511 -16.01 12.79 0.56
N THR A 512 -17.14 12.08 0.54
CA THR A 512 -18.48 12.71 0.42
C THR A 512 -18.97 13.41 1.69
N ALA A 513 -18.19 13.40 2.77
CA ALA A 513 -18.53 13.97 4.09
C ALA A 513 -19.88 13.48 4.66
N ASP A 514 -20.29 12.24 4.33
CA ASP A 514 -21.51 11.62 4.88
C ASP A 514 -21.31 11.31 6.39
N PRO A 515 -22.31 11.55 7.25
CA PRO A 515 -22.22 11.25 8.69
C PRO A 515 -21.84 9.79 9.02
N ARG A 516 -22.10 8.84 8.11
CA ARG A 516 -21.74 7.42 8.26
C ARG A 516 -20.24 7.17 8.14
N THR A 517 -19.46 8.15 7.65
CA THR A 517 -18.02 8.04 7.45
C THR A 517 -17.27 7.67 8.74
N ALA A 518 -17.65 8.23 9.89
CA ALA A 518 -17.01 7.92 11.18
C ALA A 518 -17.19 6.44 11.58
N ALA A 519 -18.39 5.89 11.41
CA ALA A 519 -18.66 4.47 11.69
C ALA A 519 -17.86 3.55 10.74
N LEU A 520 -17.77 3.94 9.46
CA LEU A 520 -16.97 3.23 8.46
C LEU A 520 -15.48 3.25 8.77
N LEU A 521 -14.95 4.39 9.18
CA LEU A 521 -13.54 4.52 9.56
C LEU A 521 -13.21 3.64 10.77
N THR A 522 -14.11 3.56 11.74
CA THR A 522 -13.97 2.68 12.91
C THR A 522 -13.89 1.21 12.47
N TRP A 523 -14.81 0.77 11.61
CA TRP A 523 -14.80 -0.60 11.10
C TRP A 523 -13.57 -0.90 10.22
N LEU A 524 -13.20 0.02 9.31
CA LEU A 524 -12.03 -0.08 8.46
C LEU A 524 -10.69 -0.09 9.23
N SER A 525 -10.71 0.35 10.49
CA SER A 525 -9.53 0.36 11.36
C SER A 525 -9.26 -0.98 12.04
N GLY A 526 -10.14 -1.96 11.84
CA GLY A 526 -10.03 -3.30 12.42
C GLY A 526 -10.31 -3.31 13.92
N SER A 527 -11.57 -3.44 14.29
CA SER A 527 -12.02 -3.37 15.68
C SER A 527 -12.69 -4.67 16.13
N THR A 528 -12.34 -5.12 17.32
CA THR A 528 -13.00 -6.21 18.04
C THR A 528 -14.18 -5.75 18.89
N TYR A 529 -14.51 -4.45 18.85
CA TYR A 529 -15.48 -3.81 19.76
C TYR A 529 -16.86 -4.46 19.74
N ASN A 530 -17.35 -4.81 18.55
CA ASN A 530 -18.67 -5.40 18.34
C ASN A 530 -18.64 -6.94 18.25
N ALA A 531 -17.51 -7.58 18.59
CA ALA A 531 -17.38 -9.02 18.45
C ALA A 531 -18.37 -9.77 19.35
N THR A 532 -19.18 -10.64 18.76
CA THR A 532 -20.14 -11.51 19.42
C THR A 532 -19.53 -12.86 19.81
N GLY A 533 -20.18 -13.60 20.69
CA GLY A 533 -19.74 -14.95 21.07
C GLY A 533 -19.69 -15.93 19.89
N THR A 534 -20.59 -15.78 18.92
CA THR A 534 -20.61 -16.60 17.70
C THR A 534 -19.41 -16.28 16.80
N GLU A 535 -19.09 -15.03 16.62
CA GLU A 535 -17.91 -14.59 15.83
C GLU A 535 -16.62 -15.04 16.49
N ALA A 536 -16.52 -14.91 17.81
CA ALA A 536 -15.39 -15.42 18.58
C ALA A 536 -15.22 -16.93 18.44
N GLY A 537 -16.32 -17.70 18.51
CA GLY A 537 -16.31 -19.13 18.29
C GLY A 537 -15.84 -19.51 16.88
N LEU A 538 -16.33 -18.83 15.84
CA LEU A 538 -15.91 -19.03 14.45
C LEU A 538 -14.43 -18.67 14.23
N ALA A 539 -13.94 -17.61 14.85
CA ALA A 539 -12.53 -17.22 14.78
C ALA A 539 -11.62 -18.28 15.41
N CYS A 540 -11.97 -18.78 16.60
CA CYS A 540 -11.23 -19.85 17.28
C CYS A 540 -11.29 -21.17 16.50
N LEU A 541 -12.46 -21.53 15.95
CA LEU A 541 -12.61 -22.71 15.10
C LEU A 541 -11.74 -22.62 13.85
N GLY A 542 -11.74 -21.46 13.16
CA GLY A 542 -10.86 -21.21 12.01
C GLY A 542 -9.38 -21.39 12.36
N ALA A 543 -8.94 -20.81 13.49
CA ALA A 543 -7.58 -20.99 13.98
C ALA A 543 -7.24 -22.45 14.32
N ALA A 544 -8.16 -23.19 14.95
CA ALA A 544 -7.98 -24.60 15.26
C ALA A 544 -7.89 -25.47 13.99
N LEU A 545 -8.76 -25.22 13.01
CA LEU A 545 -8.75 -25.95 11.73
C LEU A 545 -7.45 -25.78 10.96
N VAL A 546 -6.87 -24.55 10.92
CA VAL A 546 -5.60 -24.34 10.22
C VAL A 546 -4.43 -24.97 10.96
N LEU A 547 -4.43 -24.98 12.28
CA LEU A 547 -3.42 -25.68 13.08
C LEU A 547 -3.50 -27.18 12.82
N ALA A 548 -4.68 -27.77 12.82
CA ALA A 548 -4.90 -29.17 12.51
C ALA A 548 -4.52 -29.53 11.06
N GLY A 549 -4.77 -28.63 10.10
CA GLY A 549 -4.43 -28.77 8.69
C GLY A 549 -2.94 -28.53 8.35
N THR A 550 -2.14 -28.02 9.29
CA THR A 550 -0.72 -27.68 9.06
C THR A 550 0.10 -28.86 8.49
N PRO A 551 -0.03 -30.12 8.95
CA PRO A 551 0.73 -31.24 8.39
C PRO A 551 0.48 -31.47 6.89
N LEU A 552 -0.74 -31.21 6.42
CA LEU A 552 -1.11 -31.38 5.00
C LEU A 552 -0.36 -30.42 4.08
N LEU A 553 -0.12 -29.19 4.54
CA LEU A 553 0.53 -28.14 3.77
C LEU A 553 2.06 -28.11 3.99
N ALA A 554 2.55 -28.64 5.10
CA ALA A 554 3.95 -28.54 5.52
C ALA A 554 4.93 -29.09 4.47
N ARG A 555 4.59 -30.22 3.81
CA ARG A 555 5.39 -30.82 2.74
C ARG A 555 5.53 -29.87 1.54
N TRP A 556 4.43 -29.28 1.07
CA TRP A 556 4.44 -28.37 -0.06
C TRP A 556 5.24 -27.09 0.26
N LEU A 557 5.07 -26.57 1.46
CA LEU A 557 5.77 -25.36 1.91
C LEU A 557 7.26 -25.56 2.21
N THR A 558 7.72 -26.81 2.28
CA THR A 558 9.14 -27.16 2.35
C THR A 558 9.75 -27.25 0.94
N ILE A 559 8.98 -27.74 -0.04
CA ILE A 559 9.46 -28.00 -1.40
C ILE A 559 9.34 -26.76 -2.31
N LEU A 560 8.22 -26.01 -2.24
CA LEU A 560 7.95 -24.88 -3.12
C LEU A 560 9.03 -23.77 -3.12
N PRO A 561 9.67 -23.43 -1.95
CA PRO A 561 10.75 -22.44 -1.93
C PRO A 561 12.01 -22.83 -2.70
N LEU A 562 12.20 -24.12 -3.01
CA LEU A 562 13.37 -24.62 -3.78
C LEU A 562 13.28 -24.27 -5.27
N GLY A 563 12.20 -23.63 -5.69
CA GLY A 563 11.97 -23.24 -7.08
C GLY A 563 11.08 -24.20 -7.87
N ALA A 564 10.48 -23.70 -8.96
CA ALA A 564 9.47 -24.44 -9.71
C ALA A 564 10.05 -25.67 -10.44
N GLU A 565 11.29 -25.60 -10.92
CA GLU A 565 11.96 -26.70 -11.65
C GLU A 565 12.28 -27.85 -10.69
N THR A 566 12.89 -27.54 -9.55
CA THR A 566 13.20 -28.51 -8.50
C THR A 566 11.92 -29.16 -7.93
N SER A 567 10.88 -28.35 -7.69
CA SER A 567 9.59 -28.86 -7.19
C SER A 567 8.94 -29.85 -8.16
N ARG A 568 9.01 -29.59 -9.48
CA ARG A 568 8.52 -30.54 -10.50
C ARG A 568 9.35 -31.80 -10.57
N ALA A 569 10.68 -31.71 -10.44
CA ALA A 569 11.56 -32.88 -10.43
C ALA A 569 11.25 -33.85 -9.29
N VAL A 570 10.77 -33.34 -8.15
CA VAL A 570 10.31 -34.14 -6.99
C VAL A 570 8.85 -34.60 -7.14
N GLY A 571 8.21 -34.37 -8.31
CA GLY A 571 6.85 -34.83 -8.62
C GLY A 571 5.72 -33.89 -8.08
N LEU A 572 6.03 -32.67 -7.64
CA LEU A 572 5.03 -31.74 -7.16
C LEU A 572 4.29 -31.05 -8.31
N GLN A 573 2.97 -31.07 -8.31
CA GLN A 573 2.16 -30.28 -9.22
C GLN A 573 2.13 -28.82 -8.76
N VAL A 574 3.16 -28.04 -9.12
CA VAL A 574 3.45 -26.69 -8.63
C VAL A 574 2.24 -25.76 -8.76
N ALA A 575 1.51 -25.80 -9.90
CA ALA A 575 0.36 -24.93 -10.11
C ALA A 575 -0.78 -25.23 -9.12
N ARG A 576 -1.09 -26.50 -8.88
CA ARG A 576 -2.13 -26.90 -7.91
C ARG A 576 -1.71 -26.57 -6.49
N ALA A 577 -0.48 -26.88 -6.10
CA ALA A 577 0.02 -26.57 -4.77
C ALA A 577 0.00 -25.07 -4.48
N ARG A 578 0.46 -24.24 -5.43
CA ARG A 578 0.38 -22.76 -5.33
C ARG A 578 -1.06 -22.29 -5.20
N LEU A 579 -1.96 -22.78 -6.05
CA LEU A 579 -3.39 -22.42 -6.00
C LEU A 579 -4.00 -22.74 -4.64
N THR A 580 -3.78 -23.96 -4.12
CA THR A 580 -4.33 -24.38 -2.82
C THR A 580 -3.80 -23.50 -1.68
N VAL A 581 -2.47 -23.25 -1.64
CA VAL A 581 -1.87 -22.39 -0.60
C VAL A 581 -2.41 -20.95 -0.68
N LEU A 582 -2.56 -20.41 -1.88
CA LEU A 582 -3.15 -19.09 -2.10
C LEU A 582 -4.62 -19.03 -1.69
N SER A 583 -5.42 -20.06 -2.04
CA SER A 583 -6.82 -20.12 -1.67
C SER A 583 -6.99 -20.21 -0.14
N VAL A 584 -6.19 -21.05 0.54
CA VAL A 584 -6.21 -21.14 2.00
C VAL A 584 -5.84 -19.79 2.63
N ALA A 585 -4.77 -19.17 2.19
CA ALA A 585 -4.35 -17.86 2.71
C ALA A 585 -5.45 -16.80 2.53
N ALA A 586 -6.09 -16.76 1.36
CA ALA A 586 -7.13 -15.78 1.07
C ALA A 586 -8.44 -16.05 1.84
N ILE A 587 -8.85 -17.33 2.01
CA ILE A 587 -10.01 -17.69 2.82
C ILE A 587 -9.79 -17.27 4.28
N LEU A 588 -8.61 -17.53 4.84
CA LEU A 588 -8.27 -17.15 6.21
C LEU A 588 -8.25 -15.62 6.39
N THR A 589 -7.68 -14.91 5.41
CA THR A 589 -7.68 -13.44 5.43
C THR A 589 -9.10 -12.89 5.35
N GLY A 590 -9.93 -13.43 4.45
CA GLY A 590 -11.32 -13.04 4.32
C GLY A 590 -12.11 -13.31 5.60
N ALA A 591 -11.97 -14.51 6.18
CA ALA A 591 -12.62 -14.86 7.43
C ALA A 591 -12.21 -13.96 8.59
N ALA A 592 -10.92 -13.70 8.76
CA ALA A 592 -10.45 -12.76 9.79
C ALA A 592 -10.98 -11.35 9.58
N THR A 593 -10.99 -10.86 8.33
CA THR A 593 -11.52 -9.52 7.98
C THR A 593 -13.01 -9.41 8.24
N LEU A 594 -13.78 -10.47 7.97
CA LEU A 594 -15.22 -10.51 8.25
C LEU A 594 -15.52 -10.36 9.75
N LEU A 595 -14.73 -11.04 10.58
CA LEU A 595 -14.97 -11.13 12.01
C LEU A 595 -14.53 -9.89 12.79
N VAL A 596 -13.43 -9.25 12.39
CA VAL A 596 -12.83 -8.15 13.16
C VAL A 596 -12.46 -6.92 12.32
N GLY A 597 -12.88 -6.87 11.07
CA GLY A 597 -12.48 -5.83 10.13
C GLY A 597 -11.12 -6.07 9.49
N PRO A 598 -10.70 -5.23 8.54
CA PRO A 598 -9.39 -5.34 7.91
C PRO A 598 -8.28 -5.02 8.92
N LEU A 599 -7.46 -6.01 9.21
CA LEU A 599 -6.31 -5.90 10.11
C LEU A 599 -5.02 -5.86 9.31
N SER A 600 -4.16 -4.90 9.61
CA SER A 600 -2.85 -4.76 9.00
C SER A 600 -1.74 -5.24 9.93
N PHE A 601 -0.60 -5.63 9.35
CA PHE A 601 0.66 -5.91 10.04
C PHE A 601 0.76 -7.24 10.81
N VAL A 602 -0.32 -7.81 11.36
CA VAL A 602 -0.27 -9.06 12.13
C VAL A 602 0.18 -10.23 11.26
N GLY A 603 -0.32 -10.28 10.01
CA GLY A 603 0.08 -11.27 9.02
C GLY A 603 1.55 -11.21 8.62
N LEU A 604 2.19 -10.04 8.74
CA LEU A 604 3.63 -9.86 8.53
C LEU A 604 4.44 -10.24 9.76
N MET A 605 4.00 -9.79 10.92
CA MET A 605 4.75 -9.83 12.17
C MET A 605 4.82 -11.23 12.78
N GLY A 606 3.72 -11.96 12.82
CA GLY A 606 3.67 -13.32 13.40
C GLY A 606 4.72 -14.27 12.78
N PRO A 607 4.74 -14.46 11.44
CA PRO A 607 5.73 -15.31 10.79
C PRO A 607 7.16 -14.77 10.89
N HIS A 608 7.33 -13.44 10.91
CA HIS A 608 8.65 -12.84 11.09
C HIS A 608 9.20 -13.12 12.49
N LEU A 609 8.37 -12.96 13.52
CA LEU A 609 8.72 -13.27 14.90
C LEU A 609 9.08 -14.76 15.06
N ALA A 610 8.28 -15.66 14.49
CA ALA A 610 8.57 -17.09 14.51
C ALA A 610 9.94 -17.40 13.89
N ARG A 611 10.28 -16.77 12.74
CA ARG A 611 11.62 -16.95 12.13
C ARG A 611 12.74 -16.39 12.98
N SER A 612 12.57 -15.20 13.57
CA SER A 612 13.59 -14.58 14.43
C SER A 612 13.84 -15.37 15.72
N LEU A 613 12.83 -16.12 16.19
CA LEU A 613 12.98 -17.08 17.29
C LEU A 613 13.66 -18.40 16.88
N GLY A 614 13.98 -18.59 15.59
CA GLY A 614 14.72 -19.76 15.09
C GLY A 614 13.85 -20.93 14.62
N PHE A 615 12.55 -20.73 14.44
CA PHE A 615 11.68 -21.76 13.83
C PHE A 615 11.92 -21.84 12.33
N SER A 616 12.61 -22.86 11.85
CA SER A 616 13.02 -23.02 10.45
C SER A 616 12.16 -23.98 9.64
N ARG A 617 11.64 -25.06 10.26
CA ARG A 617 10.74 -26.01 9.58
C ARG A 617 9.37 -25.41 9.33
N ALA A 618 8.73 -25.79 8.21
CA ALA A 618 7.46 -25.22 7.79
C ALA A 618 6.36 -25.35 8.85
N ALA A 619 6.17 -26.55 9.39
CA ALA A 619 5.14 -26.81 10.40
C ALA A 619 5.39 -26.03 11.70
N GLU A 620 6.63 -26.10 12.23
CA GLU A 620 7.01 -25.42 13.45
C GLU A 620 6.86 -23.89 13.33
N GLN A 621 7.28 -23.32 12.21
CA GLN A 621 7.17 -21.89 11.94
C GLN A 621 5.71 -21.44 11.83
N LEU A 622 4.83 -22.23 11.16
CA LEU A 622 3.42 -21.87 11.01
C LEU A 622 2.71 -21.92 12.35
N VAL A 623 2.93 -22.97 13.15
CA VAL A 623 2.33 -23.07 14.50
C VAL A 623 2.81 -21.93 15.39
N ALA A 624 4.11 -21.66 15.43
CA ALA A 624 4.65 -20.55 16.21
C ALA A 624 4.14 -19.18 15.72
N ALA A 625 4.02 -18.97 14.41
CA ALA A 625 3.46 -17.75 13.84
C ALA A 625 1.99 -17.56 14.24
N THR A 626 1.19 -18.61 14.21
CA THR A 626 -0.23 -18.60 14.62
C THR A 626 -0.39 -18.16 16.06
N LEU A 627 0.38 -18.76 16.96
CA LEU A 627 0.34 -18.43 18.39
C LEU A 627 0.84 -17.01 18.63
N ALA A 628 1.91 -16.59 17.96
CA ALA A 628 2.44 -15.23 18.06
C ALA A 628 1.42 -14.19 17.54
N GLY A 629 0.75 -14.45 16.41
CA GLY A 629 -0.28 -13.56 15.87
C GLY A 629 -1.48 -13.42 16.79
N GLY A 630 -1.95 -14.53 17.37
CA GLY A 630 -3.01 -14.51 18.36
C GLY A 630 -2.62 -13.73 19.62
N LEU A 631 -1.42 -13.96 20.16
CA LEU A 631 -0.87 -13.23 21.30
C LEU A 631 -0.82 -11.72 21.03
N ILE A 632 -0.26 -11.31 19.89
CA ILE A 632 -0.15 -9.90 19.51
C ILE A 632 -1.53 -9.23 19.45
N MET A 633 -2.51 -9.89 18.85
CA MET A 633 -3.86 -9.33 18.71
C MET A 633 -4.60 -9.23 20.05
N VAL A 634 -4.47 -10.22 20.93
CA VAL A 634 -5.06 -10.16 22.29
C VAL A 634 -4.45 -9.01 23.09
N LEU A 635 -3.13 -8.85 23.03
CA LEU A 635 -2.46 -7.72 23.68
C LEU A 635 -2.85 -6.37 23.08
N ALA A 636 -3.01 -6.31 21.75
CA ALA A 636 -3.44 -5.09 21.06
C ALA A 636 -4.90 -4.72 21.41
N ASP A 637 -5.81 -5.69 21.50
CA ASP A 637 -7.19 -5.45 21.96
C ASP A 637 -7.21 -4.98 23.42
N TRP A 638 -6.46 -5.64 24.28
CA TRP A 638 -6.37 -5.27 25.68
C TRP A 638 -5.81 -3.84 25.85
N LEU A 639 -4.67 -3.51 25.22
CA LEU A 639 -4.10 -2.18 25.23
C LEU A 639 -5.04 -1.13 24.65
N GLY A 640 -5.74 -1.44 23.55
CA GLY A 640 -6.74 -0.55 22.94
C GLY A 640 -7.89 -0.18 23.89
N ARG A 641 -8.23 -1.07 24.82
CA ARG A 641 -9.26 -0.82 25.85
C ARG A 641 -8.78 0.01 27.03
N VAL A 642 -7.49 -0.10 27.39
CA VAL A 642 -6.99 0.50 28.63
C VAL A 642 -6.16 1.78 28.43
N ALA A 643 -5.50 1.94 27.28
CA ALA A 643 -4.53 3.00 27.05
C ALA A 643 -5.18 4.40 26.99
N ALA A 644 -6.32 4.54 26.31
CA ALA A 644 -6.98 5.82 26.09
C ALA A 644 -8.35 5.92 26.78
N PHE A 645 -8.57 5.18 27.87
CA PHE A 645 -9.84 5.22 28.59
C PHE A 645 -10.31 6.66 28.89
N PRO A 646 -11.59 7.01 28.69
CA PRO A 646 -12.75 6.16 28.35
C PRO A 646 -12.87 5.79 26.87
N TRP A 647 -12.07 6.37 25.98
CA TRP A 647 -12.04 6.07 24.57
C TRP A 647 -11.41 4.70 24.31
N GLN A 648 -11.90 4.00 23.32
CA GLN A 648 -11.36 2.70 22.92
C GLN A 648 -10.69 2.81 21.56
N LEU A 649 -9.42 2.37 21.50
CA LEU A 649 -8.67 2.35 20.25
C LEU A 649 -8.90 1.03 19.52
N PRO A 650 -9.08 1.05 18.18
CA PRO A 650 -9.20 -0.17 17.39
C PRO A 650 -7.96 -1.07 17.52
N ALA A 651 -8.18 -2.36 17.80
CA ALA A 651 -7.12 -3.33 18.02
C ALA A 651 -6.14 -3.44 16.85
N GLY A 652 -6.64 -3.31 15.61
CA GLY A 652 -5.81 -3.34 14.39
C GLY A 652 -4.80 -2.20 14.31
N LEU A 653 -5.19 -0.99 14.71
CA LEU A 653 -4.28 0.16 14.74
C LEU A 653 -3.23 0.00 15.83
N VAL A 654 -3.64 -0.46 17.03
CA VAL A 654 -2.71 -0.73 18.14
C VAL A 654 -1.70 -1.81 17.74
N ALA A 655 -2.16 -2.91 17.12
CA ALA A 655 -1.28 -3.96 16.62
C ALA A 655 -0.26 -3.43 15.60
N THR A 656 -0.69 -2.51 14.72
CA THR A 656 0.19 -1.88 13.71
C THR A 656 1.28 -1.03 14.37
N VAL A 657 0.94 -0.22 15.37
CA VAL A 657 1.91 0.61 16.11
C VAL A 657 2.89 -0.25 16.90
N LEU A 658 2.40 -1.28 17.59
CA LEU A 658 3.26 -2.23 18.32
C LEU A 658 4.21 -2.97 17.38
N GLY A 659 3.68 -3.43 16.24
CA GLY A 659 4.46 -4.09 15.21
C GLY A 659 5.53 -3.18 14.63
N GLY A 660 5.18 -1.93 14.35
CA GLY A 660 6.12 -0.92 13.88
C GLY A 660 7.26 -0.69 14.85
N ALA A 661 6.95 -0.48 16.14
CA ALA A 661 7.95 -0.31 17.19
C ALA A 661 8.89 -1.54 17.30
N TYR A 662 8.34 -2.75 17.22
CA TYR A 662 9.13 -4.00 17.21
C TYR A 662 10.10 -4.05 16.03
N PHE A 663 9.64 -3.74 14.80
CA PHE A 663 10.51 -3.79 13.63
C PHE A 663 11.56 -2.68 13.63
N VAL A 664 11.23 -1.47 14.07
CA VAL A 664 12.20 -0.38 14.26
C VAL A 664 13.30 -0.81 15.23
N TRP A 665 12.92 -1.37 16.38
CA TRP A 665 13.87 -1.90 17.35
C TRP A 665 14.77 -3.00 16.76
N LEU A 666 14.18 -3.92 15.98
CA LEU A 666 14.92 -4.99 15.31
C LEU A 666 15.94 -4.43 14.30
N MET A 667 15.57 -3.40 13.55
CA MET A 667 16.45 -2.76 12.56
C MET A 667 17.59 -1.98 13.22
N LEU A 668 17.36 -1.39 14.38
CA LEU A 668 18.39 -0.70 15.15
C LEU A 668 19.43 -1.65 15.75
N ARG A 669 19.04 -2.90 16.02
CA ARG A 669 19.94 -3.93 16.57
C ARG A 669 20.83 -4.61 15.51
N ARG A 670 20.42 -4.59 14.25
CA ARG A 670 21.20 -5.10 13.11
C ARG A 670 22.11 -4.02 12.53
#